data_696e35e572bbfa1ada4b89337f55f0c5
#
_entry.id   696e35e572bbfa1ada4b89337f55f0c5
#
_cell.length_a   1.000
_cell.length_b   1.000
_cell.length_c   1.000
_cell.angle_alpha   90.00
_cell.angle_beta   90.00
_cell.angle_gamma   90.00
#
_symmetry.space_group_name_H-M   'P 1'
#
loop_
_entity.id
_entity.type
_entity.pdbx_description
1 polymer ?
#
loop_
_entity_poly.entity_id
_entity_poly.type
_entity_poly.pdbx_seq_one_letter_code
_entity_poly.pdbx_strand_id
1 'polypeptide(L)'
;MNCKPDLRPQIANSLMSILLMFSVFFSINSLESAVAQVVSQTPIPVQQPTVPIFIDGEAQIVEGFRNSKEWIRHDLWVQTEFDSDNNGTNDRVHVSVTRQKQTQTEGLKVPVVYNTSPYFSGTGSTKPQFMWDPKHESGTTPPQRNIAPPIPQQSRRPTISSAHTRQWVPRGYAVVHSCSPGTGLSQGCPTIGGDNESLAPKAVIDWLCGRGKGYTTPDGNEEVHATWCTGKIGMTGTSFEGTLPIAAATTGVEGLEAIIPVAANTSYYHYYRSNGLVRHPGGYMGEDVDVLFDFVHSGNAAMRDHCCGSVRDQEMAQGQDRESGDYNEFWAGRDYLNDLGPYKAATLMAHGLNDWNVMPSHTVRIHEALKKKGVPLQLYLHQGGHGGPPTVKLMNRWFTRYLFGIENGVEKDPKSWIVREADRRGEPTAYQDYPNPAAEAVKLHLTSGGKAAGGLSLSPVADQAAEKLTDDVGIGGRALAKAPVSDNRLIYATPALHQAVHLSGTSRIKIRLASSKPAANLSIWMVSLPWNGEARKLNDNLITRGWADPQNHRSLTKSEPLEPGKFYDLEFDLEPDDQIIPVGQQIGLMIFSSDRDFTLWPEPGTELTIDIGATSIEIPVVGGSKAFAAASGK
;
A
#
# COMPACT_ATOMS: atom_id res chain seq x y z
N MET A 1 38.11 32.30 7.68
CA MET A 1 38.01 33.41 8.67
C MET A 1 37.07 32.91 9.74
N ASN A 2 37.63 32.37 10.82
CA ASN A 2 37.58 32.84 12.22
C ASN A 2 36.17 33.01 12.79
N CYS A 3 35.76 32.49 13.91
CA CYS A 3 36.36 31.85 15.10
C CYS A 3 35.25 31.13 15.89
N LYS A 4 35.62 30.07 16.57
CA LYS A 4 34.94 29.60 17.81
C LYS A 4 35.13 30.59 18.96
N PRO A 5 34.40 30.54 20.09
CA PRO A 5 34.95 29.71 21.16
C PRO A 5 33.93 28.88 21.99
N ASP A 6 34.50 27.81 22.54
CA ASP A 6 34.21 27.07 23.76
C ASP A 6 33.78 27.90 24.96
N LEU A 7 32.98 27.26 25.84
CA LEU A 7 33.06 27.45 27.29
C LEU A 7 32.32 26.32 28.04
N ARG A 8 33.11 25.43 28.63
CA ARG A 8 32.71 24.67 29.85
C ARG A 8 32.99 25.52 31.07
N PRO A 9 32.38 25.24 32.23
CA PRO A 9 33.22 24.92 33.38
C PRO A 9 32.83 23.63 34.13
N GLN A 10 33.88 23.02 34.60
CA GLN A 10 33.99 22.03 35.68
C GLN A 10 33.73 22.63 37.07
N ILE A 11 33.76 21.73 38.03
CA ILE A 11 34.16 21.85 39.48
C ILE A 11 33.06 21.22 40.35
N ALA A 12 33.28 20.43 41.35
CA ALA A 12 34.35 19.61 41.89
C ALA A 12 33.80 18.94 43.18
N ASN A 13 34.39 17.83 43.48
CA ASN A 13 34.42 17.05 44.72
C ASN A 13 34.09 17.73 46.05
N SER A 14 33.48 16.95 46.99
CA SER A 14 34.04 16.85 48.35
C SER A 14 33.69 15.54 49.05
N LEU A 15 34.74 14.93 49.54
CA LEU A 15 34.82 13.82 50.50
C LEU A 15 34.56 14.26 51.94
N MET A 16 34.17 13.33 52.80
CA MET A 16 34.76 13.05 54.16
C MET A 16 33.75 12.22 54.98
N SER A 17 33.98 10.99 55.31
CA SER A 17 34.86 10.30 56.25
C SER A 17 34.44 10.37 57.74
N ILE A 18 34.52 9.18 58.43
CA ILE A 18 34.79 8.91 59.86
C ILE A 18 33.52 8.80 60.75
N LEU A 19 33.26 7.76 61.54
CA LEU A 19 34.12 7.05 62.53
C LEU A 19 33.49 5.75 63.03
N LEU A 20 34.32 4.76 63.34
CA LEU A 20 34.06 3.56 64.14
C LEU A 20 33.76 3.92 65.61
N MET A 21 33.00 3.05 66.33
CA MET A 21 33.35 2.66 67.71
C MET A 21 32.84 1.26 68.03
N PHE A 22 33.77 0.48 68.58
CA PHE A 22 33.66 -0.83 69.21
C PHE A 22 32.95 -0.75 70.57
N SER A 23 32.26 -1.83 70.95
CA SER A 23 32.28 -2.30 72.35
C SER A 23 31.94 -3.77 72.44
N VAL A 24 32.85 -4.50 73.04
CA VAL A 24 32.87 -5.91 73.43
C VAL A 24 32.31 -6.00 74.86
N PHE A 25 31.67 -7.12 75.23
CA PHE A 25 31.67 -7.87 76.54
C PHE A 25 30.27 -8.51 76.75
N PHE A 26 30.02 -9.70 77.17
CA PHE A 26 30.65 -10.82 77.86
C PHE A 26 29.71 -12.04 77.76
N SER A 27 30.28 -13.22 77.80
CA SER A 27 29.60 -14.51 77.86
C SER A 27 28.97 -14.81 79.20
N ILE A 28 27.84 -15.54 79.25
CA ILE A 28 27.58 -16.53 80.32
C ILE A 28 26.75 -17.69 79.70
N ASN A 29 27.27 -18.90 79.93
CA ASN A 29 26.64 -20.18 79.67
C ASN A 29 25.39 -20.43 80.48
N SER A 30 24.39 -21.09 79.86
CA SER A 30 23.58 -22.12 80.52
C SER A 30 22.93 -23.06 79.49
N LEU A 31 23.07 -24.31 79.75
CA LEU A 31 22.54 -25.50 79.02
C LEU A 31 20.99 -25.54 79.05
N GLU A 32 20.53 -26.32 78.07
CA GLU A 32 19.28 -27.10 77.99
C GLU A 32 18.05 -26.43 77.39
N SER A 33 17.77 -26.85 76.16
CA SER A 33 16.58 -27.64 75.74
C SER A 33 16.59 -27.76 74.24
N ALA A 34 16.79 -28.96 73.73
CA ALA A 34 16.57 -29.27 72.31
C ALA A 34 15.08 -29.22 72.01
N VAL A 35 14.59 -28.08 71.52
CA VAL A 35 13.30 -27.98 70.83
C VAL A 35 13.58 -28.09 69.33
N ALA A 36 13.11 -29.20 68.71
CA ALA A 36 13.14 -29.38 67.28
C ALA A 36 12.40 -28.20 66.61
N GLN A 37 13.10 -27.23 66.08
CA GLN A 37 12.57 -26.24 65.14
C GLN A 37 12.14 -26.98 63.88
N VAL A 38 10.86 -27.25 63.75
CA VAL A 38 10.25 -27.50 62.45
C VAL A 38 10.46 -26.23 61.63
N VAL A 39 11.46 -26.27 60.76
CA VAL A 39 11.65 -25.23 59.75
C VAL A 39 10.42 -25.33 58.84
N SER A 40 9.46 -24.47 59.10
CA SER A 40 8.36 -24.20 58.20
C SER A 40 9.02 -23.68 56.90
N GLN A 41 9.26 -24.55 55.93
CA GLN A 41 9.55 -24.13 54.58
C GLN A 41 8.31 -23.36 54.09
N THR A 42 8.39 -22.04 54.10
CA THR A 42 7.47 -21.19 53.34
C THR A 42 7.43 -21.76 51.90
N PRO A 43 6.29 -22.12 51.34
CA PRO A 43 6.23 -22.59 49.98
C PRO A 43 6.86 -21.50 49.09
N ILE A 44 7.86 -21.85 48.31
CA ILE A 44 8.38 -20.97 47.27
C ILE A 44 7.16 -20.61 46.42
N PRO A 45 6.79 -19.32 46.28
CA PRO A 45 5.64 -18.97 45.47
C PRO A 45 5.88 -19.52 44.07
N VAL A 46 5.07 -20.45 43.64
CA VAL A 46 5.07 -20.94 42.27
C VAL A 46 4.72 -19.74 41.41
N GLN A 47 5.74 -19.17 40.77
CA GLN A 47 5.54 -18.03 39.91
C GLN A 47 4.60 -18.48 38.78
N GLN A 48 3.41 -17.89 38.72
CA GLN A 48 2.46 -18.22 37.66
C GLN A 48 3.12 -17.90 36.30
N PRO A 49 2.93 -18.75 35.29
CA PRO A 49 3.52 -18.53 33.98
C PRO A 49 3.02 -17.19 33.41
N THR A 50 3.92 -16.45 32.78
CA THR A 50 3.60 -15.18 32.14
C THR A 50 2.87 -15.45 30.82
N VAL A 51 1.61 -15.07 30.72
CA VAL A 51 0.74 -15.32 29.57
C VAL A 51 0.19 -14.02 28.97
N PRO A 52 -0.26 -14.00 27.70
CA PRO A 52 -0.99 -12.87 27.14
C PRO A 52 -2.26 -12.54 27.94
N ILE A 53 -2.55 -11.23 28.08
CA ILE A 53 -3.71 -10.71 28.81
C ILE A 53 -4.65 -10.03 27.82
N PHE A 54 -5.95 -10.27 27.97
CA PHE A 54 -7.00 -9.69 27.12
C PHE A 54 -7.99 -8.90 27.94
N ILE A 55 -8.25 -7.65 27.55
CA ILE A 55 -9.24 -6.77 28.15
C ILE A 55 -10.04 -6.14 27.01
N ASP A 56 -11.35 -6.14 27.11
CA ASP A 56 -12.27 -5.59 26.11
C ASP A 56 -12.01 -6.11 24.66
N GLY A 57 -11.58 -7.36 24.57
CA GLY A 57 -11.31 -8.01 23.29
C GLY A 57 -9.99 -7.58 22.60
N GLU A 58 -9.10 -6.94 23.36
CA GLU A 58 -7.79 -6.49 22.89
C GLU A 58 -6.64 -7.13 23.69
N ALA A 59 -5.58 -7.56 23.00
CA ALA A 59 -4.36 -8.01 23.66
C ALA A 59 -3.66 -6.83 24.33
N GLN A 60 -3.43 -6.96 25.64
CA GLN A 60 -2.82 -5.93 26.47
C GLN A 60 -1.29 -6.03 26.49
N ILE A 61 -0.63 -4.93 26.80
CA ILE A 61 0.80 -4.93 27.09
C ILE A 61 1.03 -5.66 28.42
N VAL A 62 1.78 -6.75 28.40
CA VAL A 62 2.15 -7.55 29.57
C VAL A 62 3.52 -7.11 30.06
N GLU A 63 3.64 -6.77 31.35
CA GLU A 63 4.88 -6.24 31.91
C GLU A 63 6.07 -7.22 31.73
N GLY A 64 5.83 -8.52 31.91
CA GLY A 64 6.85 -9.55 31.70
C GLY A 64 7.33 -9.71 30.25
N PHE A 65 6.66 -9.07 29.28
CA PHE A 65 7.04 -9.08 27.86
C PHE A 65 7.68 -7.76 27.38
N ARG A 66 7.70 -6.70 28.21
CA ARG A 66 8.12 -5.35 27.77
C ARG A 66 9.63 -5.18 27.63
N ASN A 67 10.43 -5.92 28.39
CA ASN A 67 11.87 -5.72 28.38
C ASN A 67 12.51 -6.20 27.07
N SER A 68 12.74 -5.29 26.14
CA SER A 68 13.31 -5.60 24.83
C SER A 68 14.72 -6.20 24.85
N LYS A 69 15.46 -6.07 25.96
CA LYS A 69 16.78 -6.68 26.15
C LYS A 69 16.68 -8.18 26.42
N GLU A 70 15.53 -8.65 26.87
CA GLU A 70 15.27 -10.07 27.15
C GLU A 70 14.59 -10.79 25.98
N TRP A 71 14.23 -10.08 24.92
CA TRP A 71 13.64 -10.72 23.73
C TRP A 71 14.67 -11.61 23.04
N ILE A 72 14.23 -12.78 22.66
CA ILE A 72 15.03 -13.71 21.86
C ILE A 72 14.97 -13.22 20.41
N ARG A 73 16.16 -13.09 19.81
CA ARG A 73 16.34 -12.73 18.41
C ARG A 73 17.27 -13.71 17.74
N HIS A 74 16.90 -14.19 16.59
CA HIS A 74 17.74 -15.04 15.76
C HIS A 74 17.35 -14.91 14.29
N ASP A 75 18.31 -15.16 13.44
CA ASP A 75 18.15 -15.24 11.99
C ASP A 75 18.19 -16.70 11.55
N LEU A 76 17.51 -17.02 10.46
CA LEU A 76 17.50 -18.31 9.81
C LEU A 76 17.18 -18.15 8.33
N TRP A 77 17.28 -19.23 7.56
CA TRP A 77 16.93 -19.27 6.14
C TRP A 77 15.90 -20.35 5.90
N VAL A 78 14.74 -19.96 5.36
CA VAL A 78 13.64 -20.88 5.05
C VAL A 78 13.76 -21.31 3.59
N GLN A 79 13.73 -22.62 3.36
CA GLN A 79 13.77 -23.19 2.02
C GLN A 79 12.41 -23.04 1.34
N THR A 80 12.43 -22.54 0.13
CA THR A 80 11.26 -22.39 -0.74
C THR A 80 11.08 -23.62 -1.66
N GLU A 81 10.08 -23.58 -2.52
CA GLU A 81 9.81 -24.63 -3.52
C GLU A 81 10.24 -24.22 -4.96
N PHE A 82 10.95 -23.09 -5.09
CA PHE A 82 11.41 -22.56 -6.37
C PHE A 82 12.93 -22.29 -6.38
N ASP A 83 13.50 -22.24 -7.58
CA ASP A 83 14.88 -21.88 -7.94
C ASP A 83 14.78 -20.73 -8.95
N SER A 84 14.75 -19.48 -8.49
CA SER A 84 14.53 -18.32 -9.35
C SER A 84 15.82 -17.76 -9.97
N ASP A 85 16.98 -18.24 -9.54
CA ASP A 85 18.27 -17.88 -10.09
C ASP A 85 18.88 -19.00 -10.96
N ASN A 86 18.14 -20.10 -11.17
CA ASN A 86 18.50 -21.26 -12.01
C ASN A 86 19.86 -21.88 -11.64
N ASN A 87 20.21 -21.90 -10.36
CA ASN A 87 21.47 -22.49 -9.90
C ASN A 87 21.37 -24.01 -9.62
N GLY A 88 20.18 -24.61 -9.76
CA GLY A 88 19.89 -26.03 -9.55
C GLY A 88 19.51 -26.39 -8.11
N THR A 89 19.32 -25.41 -7.22
CA THR A 89 18.88 -25.59 -5.84
C THR A 89 17.75 -24.64 -5.50
N ASN A 90 16.76 -25.13 -4.74
CA ASN A 90 15.68 -24.26 -4.29
C ASN A 90 16.21 -23.10 -3.43
N ASP A 91 15.73 -21.90 -3.71
CA ASP A 91 16.12 -20.69 -3.01
C ASP A 91 15.77 -20.74 -1.52
N ARG A 92 16.59 -20.10 -0.69
CA ARG A 92 16.31 -19.88 0.73
C ARG A 92 16.13 -18.40 1.00
N VAL A 93 15.03 -18.06 1.68
CA VAL A 93 14.75 -16.68 2.08
C VAL A 93 15.18 -16.44 3.52
N HIS A 94 15.85 -15.31 3.75
CA HIS A 94 16.28 -14.87 5.07
C HIS A 94 15.10 -14.47 5.93
N VAL A 95 15.07 -14.95 7.15
CA VAL A 95 14.03 -14.72 8.15
C VAL A 95 14.66 -14.26 9.46
N SER A 96 14.13 -13.19 10.06
CA SER A 96 14.51 -12.68 11.37
C SER A 96 13.34 -12.80 12.34
N VAL A 97 13.57 -13.45 13.48
CA VAL A 97 12.57 -13.71 14.52
C VAL A 97 12.83 -12.86 15.75
N THR A 98 11.79 -12.24 16.30
CA THR A 98 11.82 -11.59 17.62
C THR A 98 10.65 -12.09 18.46
N ARG A 99 10.92 -12.69 19.63
CA ARG A 99 9.91 -13.28 20.50
C ARG A 99 10.23 -13.10 21.99
N GLN A 100 9.25 -13.31 22.84
CA GLN A 100 9.41 -13.24 24.30
C GLN A 100 10.35 -14.36 24.81
N LYS A 101 11.15 -14.08 25.85
CA LYS A 101 12.00 -15.09 26.50
C LYS A 101 11.20 -16.31 27.02
N GLN A 102 9.96 -16.06 27.45
CA GLN A 102 9.06 -17.10 28.00
C GLN A 102 8.73 -18.20 26.99
N THR A 103 8.84 -17.90 25.71
CA THR A 103 8.68 -18.93 24.65
C THR A 103 9.80 -19.99 24.69
N GLN A 104 10.92 -19.70 25.35
CA GLN A 104 12.02 -20.64 25.56
C GLN A 104 12.08 -21.14 27.02
N THR A 105 11.84 -20.25 27.99
CA THR A 105 12.04 -20.56 29.41
C THR A 105 10.83 -21.17 30.09
N GLU A 106 9.62 -20.91 29.57
CA GLU A 106 8.36 -21.32 30.17
C GLU A 106 7.48 -22.18 29.22
N GLY A 107 7.98 -22.49 28.02
CA GLY A 107 7.24 -23.25 27.01
C GLY A 107 6.02 -22.50 26.43
N LEU A 108 5.97 -21.16 26.60
CA LEU A 108 4.90 -20.34 26.04
C LEU A 108 4.85 -20.48 24.51
N LYS A 109 3.69 -20.73 23.95
CA LYS A 109 3.45 -20.64 22.51
C LYS A 109 2.66 -19.39 22.18
N VAL A 110 3.05 -18.71 21.11
CA VAL A 110 2.47 -17.43 20.71
C VAL A 110 2.15 -17.40 19.22
N PRO A 111 1.11 -16.66 18.79
CA PRO A 111 0.88 -16.39 17.38
C PRO A 111 1.92 -15.38 16.84
N VAL A 112 1.96 -15.25 15.53
CA VAL A 112 2.96 -14.45 14.82
C VAL A 112 2.30 -13.27 14.10
N VAL A 113 2.91 -12.09 14.23
CA VAL A 113 2.74 -10.98 13.28
C VAL A 113 3.94 -10.98 12.34
N TYR A 114 3.69 -11.22 11.06
CA TYR A 114 4.69 -11.38 10.03
C TYR A 114 4.69 -10.21 9.05
N ASN A 115 5.87 -9.70 8.74
CA ASN A 115 6.11 -8.68 7.73
C ASN A 115 7.22 -9.15 6.80
N THR A 116 6.99 -9.11 5.50
CA THR A 116 8.00 -9.42 4.47
C THR A 116 8.22 -8.20 3.59
N SER A 117 9.45 -7.98 3.12
CA SER A 117 9.84 -6.74 2.46
C SER A 117 11.02 -6.92 1.52
N PRO A 118 11.02 -6.25 0.36
CA PRO A 118 12.20 -6.16 -0.49
C PRO A 118 13.17 -5.04 -0.03
N TYR A 119 12.83 -4.24 1.00
CA TYR A 119 13.54 -3.00 1.34
C TYR A 119 14.50 -3.09 2.52
N PHE A 120 14.50 -4.18 3.29
CA PHE A 120 15.25 -4.26 4.56
C PHE A 120 16.77 -4.09 4.43
N SER A 121 17.34 -4.31 3.26
CA SER A 121 18.78 -4.14 3.01
C SER A 121 19.13 -2.92 2.15
N GLY A 122 18.18 -2.00 1.99
CA GLY A 122 18.35 -0.78 1.20
C GLY A 122 17.73 -0.89 -0.19
N THR A 123 17.69 0.25 -0.87
CA THR A 123 17.04 0.43 -2.17
C THR A 123 17.97 1.14 -3.15
N GLY A 124 17.73 0.93 -4.43
CA GLY A 124 18.42 1.62 -5.52
C GLY A 124 18.06 3.10 -5.60
N SER A 125 18.65 3.78 -6.57
CA SER A 125 18.42 5.20 -6.80
C SER A 125 17.16 5.44 -7.63
N THR A 126 16.37 6.44 -7.24
CA THR A 126 15.17 6.91 -7.97
C THR A 126 15.46 8.15 -8.82
N LYS A 127 16.72 8.45 -9.15
CA LYS A 127 17.06 9.60 -9.98
C LYS A 127 16.55 9.40 -11.41
N PRO A 128 16.10 10.47 -12.10
CA PRO A 128 15.52 10.40 -13.46
C PRO A 128 16.37 9.64 -14.48
N GLN A 129 17.70 9.71 -14.39
CA GLN A 129 18.61 9.01 -15.31
C GLN A 129 18.53 7.47 -15.27
N PHE A 130 17.90 6.91 -14.24
CA PHE A 130 17.67 5.47 -14.07
C PHE A 130 16.25 5.04 -14.44
N MET A 131 15.40 6.00 -14.79
CA MET A 131 14.03 5.79 -15.23
C MET A 131 13.95 5.69 -16.76
N TRP A 132 12.81 5.26 -17.27
CA TRP A 132 12.50 5.40 -18.68
C TRP A 132 12.30 6.87 -19.04
N ASP A 133 12.74 7.28 -20.25
CA ASP A 133 12.40 8.60 -20.77
C ASP A 133 10.90 8.61 -21.11
N PRO A 134 10.09 9.49 -20.51
CA PRO A 134 8.67 9.56 -20.82
C PRO A 134 8.36 10.17 -22.20
N LYS A 135 9.35 10.74 -22.88
CA LYS A 135 9.19 11.41 -24.18
C LYS A 135 9.01 10.40 -25.30
N HIS A 136 7.80 9.86 -25.40
CA HIS A 136 7.42 9.02 -26.52
C HIS A 136 5.90 8.97 -26.69
N GLU A 137 5.42 8.52 -27.85
CA GLU A 137 4.00 8.33 -28.13
C GLU A 137 3.60 6.86 -27.92
N SER A 138 2.40 6.62 -27.38
CA SER A 138 1.78 5.30 -27.32
C SER A 138 1.71 4.68 -28.73
N GLY A 139 1.96 3.38 -28.83
CA GLY A 139 2.02 2.68 -30.12
C GLY A 139 3.31 2.86 -30.92
N THR A 140 4.34 3.46 -30.31
CA THR A 140 5.69 3.57 -30.90
C THR A 140 6.73 2.88 -30.02
N THR A 141 7.84 2.44 -30.62
CA THR A 141 8.93 1.83 -29.86
C THR A 141 9.52 2.83 -28.86
N PRO A 142 9.52 2.53 -27.57
CA PRO A 142 10.03 3.45 -26.55
C PRO A 142 11.54 3.64 -26.67
N PRO A 143 12.08 4.83 -26.26
CA PRO A 143 13.51 5.04 -26.14
C PRO A 143 14.15 3.98 -25.24
N GLN A 144 15.32 3.48 -25.63
CA GLN A 144 16.01 2.46 -24.83
C GLN A 144 16.46 3.01 -23.48
N ARG A 145 16.18 2.29 -22.39
CA ARG A 145 16.73 2.57 -21.06
C ARG A 145 18.17 2.05 -21.00
N ASN A 146 19.14 2.94 -20.85
CA ASN A 146 20.56 2.60 -20.99
C ASN A 146 21.33 2.44 -19.68
N ILE A 147 20.76 2.83 -18.55
CA ILE A 147 21.49 2.92 -17.29
C ILE A 147 20.66 2.29 -16.17
N ALA A 148 21.21 1.24 -15.55
CA ALA A 148 20.72 0.73 -14.28
C ALA A 148 21.49 1.38 -13.12
N PRO A 149 20.86 1.65 -11.97
CA PRO A 149 21.57 2.14 -10.79
C PRO A 149 22.54 1.10 -10.25
N PRO A 150 23.63 1.51 -9.58
CA PRO A 150 24.43 0.56 -8.83
C PRO A 150 23.56 -0.10 -7.75
N ILE A 151 23.83 -1.37 -7.43
CA ILE A 151 23.20 -2.05 -6.29
C ILE A 151 23.47 -1.22 -5.04
N PRO A 152 22.45 -0.97 -4.19
CA PRO A 152 22.67 -0.35 -2.89
C PRO A 152 23.65 -1.19 -2.07
N GLN A 153 24.52 -0.52 -1.31
CA GLN A 153 25.43 -1.21 -0.41
C GLN A 153 24.61 -2.04 0.57
N GLN A 154 24.78 -3.35 0.50
CA GLN A 154 24.06 -4.25 1.39
C GLN A 154 24.53 -4.06 2.84
N SER A 155 23.59 -3.84 3.72
CA SER A 155 23.83 -4.03 5.14
C SER A 155 24.07 -5.52 5.39
N ARG A 156 25.11 -5.85 6.17
CA ARG A 156 25.34 -7.22 6.63
C ARG A 156 24.21 -7.73 7.54
N ARG A 157 23.35 -6.83 8.00
CA ARG A 157 22.11 -7.11 8.74
C ARG A 157 20.99 -6.29 8.14
N PRO A 158 19.93 -6.93 7.67
CA PRO A 158 18.72 -6.23 7.26
C PRO A 158 18.19 -5.34 8.38
N THR A 159 17.77 -4.13 8.04
CA THR A 159 17.14 -3.22 9.00
C THR A 159 15.67 -3.59 9.13
N ILE A 160 15.35 -4.45 10.09
CA ILE A 160 13.96 -4.83 10.37
C ILE A 160 13.21 -3.75 11.14
N SER A 161 11.89 -3.69 10.97
CA SER A 161 11.04 -2.70 11.62
C SER A 161 10.99 -2.89 13.14
N SER A 162 11.66 -2.01 13.87
CA SER A 162 11.51 -1.95 15.33
C SER A 162 10.12 -1.48 15.77
N ALA A 163 9.32 -0.88 14.88
CA ALA A 163 7.95 -0.44 15.20
C ALA A 163 7.05 -1.66 15.43
N HIS A 164 7.06 -2.64 14.53
CA HIS A 164 6.30 -3.89 14.70
C HIS A 164 6.71 -4.64 15.97
N THR A 165 8.02 -4.80 16.22
CA THR A 165 8.47 -5.52 17.43
C THR A 165 8.04 -4.80 18.72
N ARG A 166 8.16 -3.47 18.79
CA ARG A 166 7.72 -2.70 19.97
C ARG A 166 6.20 -2.72 20.16
N GLN A 167 5.45 -2.83 19.09
CA GLN A 167 3.99 -2.85 19.15
C GLN A 167 3.44 -4.23 19.56
N TRP A 168 3.96 -5.30 18.98
CA TRP A 168 3.33 -6.62 19.05
C TRP A 168 3.97 -7.56 20.07
N VAL A 169 5.30 -7.54 20.25
CA VAL A 169 5.96 -8.45 21.21
C VAL A 169 5.46 -8.24 22.64
N PRO A 170 5.28 -6.98 23.15
CA PRO A 170 4.73 -6.78 24.49
C PRO A 170 3.28 -7.25 24.66
N ARG A 171 2.55 -7.50 23.56
CA ARG A 171 1.17 -7.98 23.56
C ARG A 171 1.04 -9.51 23.42
N GLY A 172 2.15 -10.22 23.45
CA GLY A 172 2.15 -11.68 23.40
C GLY A 172 2.20 -12.27 21.99
N TYR A 173 2.55 -11.49 20.98
CA TYR A 173 2.85 -12.00 19.63
C TYR A 173 4.35 -12.16 19.45
N ALA A 174 4.81 -13.15 18.72
CA ALA A 174 6.13 -13.08 18.09
C ALA A 174 6.05 -12.21 16.84
N VAL A 175 7.16 -11.58 16.49
CA VAL A 175 7.27 -10.80 15.24
C VAL A 175 8.33 -11.43 14.36
N VAL A 176 7.94 -11.71 13.12
CA VAL A 176 8.80 -12.32 12.10
C VAL A 176 8.93 -11.35 10.93
N HIS A 177 10.16 -11.22 10.43
CA HIS A 177 10.46 -10.46 9.22
C HIS A 177 11.19 -11.35 8.23
N SER A 178 10.91 -11.21 6.93
CA SER A 178 11.72 -11.85 5.88
C SER A 178 12.09 -10.87 4.77
N CYS A 179 13.24 -11.10 4.15
CA CYS A 179 13.58 -10.43 2.90
C CYS A 179 12.93 -11.16 1.73
N SER A 180 12.38 -10.41 0.75
CA SER A 180 11.88 -10.99 -0.50
C SER A 180 13.01 -11.70 -1.29
N PRO A 181 12.71 -12.64 -2.20
CA PRO A 181 13.70 -13.28 -3.05
C PRO A 181 14.60 -12.26 -3.77
N GLY A 182 15.89 -12.54 -3.88
CA GLY A 182 16.86 -11.66 -4.52
C GLY A 182 17.12 -10.34 -3.79
N THR A 183 16.69 -10.22 -2.53
CA THR A 183 16.92 -9.01 -1.71
C THR A 183 17.59 -9.35 -0.39
N GLY A 184 18.42 -8.45 0.09
CA GLY A 184 19.10 -8.61 1.38
C GLY A 184 19.95 -9.87 1.47
N LEU A 185 19.63 -10.73 2.42
CA LEU A 185 20.30 -12.01 2.65
C LEU A 185 19.54 -13.21 2.05
N SER A 186 18.46 -12.98 1.30
CA SER A 186 17.74 -14.02 0.56
C SER A 186 18.44 -14.38 -0.73
N GLN A 187 18.33 -15.65 -1.11
CA GLN A 187 18.77 -16.17 -2.41
C GLN A 187 17.75 -15.87 -3.51
N GLY A 188 18.10 -16.19 -4.75
CA GLY A 188 17.24 -16.03 -5.91
C GLY A 188 17.25 -14.65 -6.56
N CYS A 189 16.31 -14.42 -7.45
CA CYS A 189 16.10 -13.16 -8.17
C CYS A 189 14.75 -12.53 -7.79
N PRO A 190 14.65 -11.18 -7.69
CA PRO A 190 13.35 -10.52 -7.55
C PRO A 190 12.60 -10.63 -8.89
N THR A 191 11.30 -10.90 -8.85
CA THR A 191 10.46 -11.01 -10.04
C THR A 191 9.37 -9.94 -10.14
N ILE A 192 9.26 -9.09 -9.15
CA ILE A 192 8.27 -8.01 -9.04
C ILE A 192 6.86 -8.49 -9.38
N GLY A 193 6.21 -9.05 -8.38
CA GLY A 193 4.85 -9.59 -8.49
C GLY A 193 4.73 -10.96 -9.14
N GLY A 194 5.84 -11.61 -9.50
CA GLY A 194 5.82 -12.99 -9.99
C GLY A 194 5.63 -14.02 -8.86
N ASP A 195 5.48 -15.30 -9.24
CA ASP A 195 5.10 -16.39 -8.32
C ASP A 195 5.99 -16.53 -7.09
N ASN A 196 7.31 -16.28 -7.23
CA ASN A 196 8.22 -16.41 -6.10
C ASN A 196 7.93 -15.40 -4.96
N GLU A 197 7.30 -14.28 -5.25
CA GLU A 197 6.89 -13.30 -4.23
C GLU A 197 5.63 -13.73 -3.45
N SER A 198 4.82 -14.61 -4.02
CA SER A 198 3.70 -15.28 -3.32
C SER A 198 4.17 -16.51 -2.55
N LEU A 199 5.06 -17.31 -3.16
CA LEU A 199 5.55 -18.58 -2.64
C LEU A 199 6.59 -18.41 -1.52
N ALA A 200 7.37 -17.33 -1.50
CA ALA A 200 8.35 -17.07 -0.45
C ALA A 200 7.67 -16.85 0.93
N PRO A 201 6.70 -15.93 1.11
CA PRO A 201 5.99 -15.82 2.37
C PRO A 201 5.18 -17.08 2.70
N LYS A 202 4.64 -17.81 1.70
CA LYS A 202 4.01 -19.12 1.91
C LYS A 202 4.98 -20.10 2.58
N ALA A 203 6.21 -20.21 2.08
CA ALA A 203 7.23 -21.10 2.65
C ALA A 203 7.56 -20.73 4.12
N VAL A 204 7.65 -19.44 4.44
CA VAL A 204 7.86 -18.98 5.82
C VAL A 204 6.68 -19.33 6.72
N ILE A 205 5.44 -19.19 6.24
CA ILE A 205 4.24 -19.59 6.97
C ILE A 205 4.22 -21.12 7.18
N ASP A 206 4.58 -21.90 6.16
CA ASP A 206 4.69 -23.35 6.28
C ASP A 206 5.75 -23.76 7.31
N TRP A 207 6.91 -23.08 7.35
CA TRP A 207 7.91 -23.29 8.40
C TRP A 207 7.37 -22.95 9.80
N LEU A 208 6.68 -21.82 9.96
CA LEU A 208 6.06 -21.42 11.23
C LEU A 208 5.01 -22.43 11.72
N CYS A 209 4.37 -23.13 10.79
CA CYS A 209 3.37 -24.18 11.06
C CYS A 209 3.98 -25.60 11.15
N GLY A 210 5.31 -25.75 11.05
CA GLY A 210 6.00 -27.03 11.13
C GLY A 210 5.92 -27.91 9.87
N ARG A 211 5.52 -27.36 8.72
CA ARG A 211 5.45 -28.05 7.42
C ARG A 211 6.64 -27.73 6.51
N GLY A 212 7.29 -26.60 6.70
CA GLY A 212 8.46 -26.15 5.94
C GLY A 212 9.77 -26.39 6.68
N LYS A 213 10.91 -26.19 6.00
CA LYS A 213 12.26 -26.33 6.54
C LYS A 213 12.93 -24.98 6.69
N GLY A 214 13.54 -24.73 7.86
CA GLY A 214 14.38 -23.58 8.13
C GLY A 214 15.77 -24.04 8.56
N TYR A 215 16.80 -23.27 8.24
CA TYR A 215 18.19 -23.63 8.50
C TYR A 215 18.95 -22.49 9.19
N THR A 216 19.97 -22.80 9.99
CA THR A 216 20.78 -21.80 10.70
C THR A 216 21.65 -20.94 9.77
N THR A 217 21.94 -21.41 8.55
CA THR A 217 22.75 -20.72 7.55
C THR A 217 22.16 -20.89 6.14
N PRO A 218 22.47 -20.02 5.17
CA PRO A 218 21.94 -20.11 3.82
C PRO A 218 22.29 -21.43 3.11
N ASP A 219 23.47 -22.01 3.38
CA ASP A 219 23.98 -23.19 2.67
C ASP A 219 24.12 -24.41 3.60
N GLY A 220 23.79 -24.27 4.91
CA GLY A 220 23.93 -25.34 5.90
C GLY A 220 22.74 -26.28 5.95
N ASN A 221 22.90 -27.35 6.75
CA ASN A 221 21.88 -28.39 6.91
C ASN A 221 21.34 -28.53 8.36
N GLU A 222 21.78 -27.64 9.27
CA GLU A 222 21.28 -27.62 10.65
C GLU A 222 19.87 -26.98 10.66
N GLU A 223 18.85 -27.79 10.96
CA GLU A 223 17.45 -27.36 10.91
C GLU A 223 17.05 -26.54 12.15
N VAL A 224 16.22 -25.56 11.94
CA VAL A 224 15.57 -24.72 12.96
C VAL A 224 14.06 -24.91 12.90
N HIS A 225 13.43 -25.21 14.03
CA HIS A 225 12.00 -25.43 14.14
C HIS A 225 11.31 -24.35 14.95
N ALA A 226 10.12 -23.91 14.51
CA ALA A 226 9.31 -22.89 15.19
C ALA A 226 8.40 -23.50 16.28
N THR A 227 8.95 -24.30 17.19
CA THR A 227 8.19 -25.02 18.24
C THR A 227 7.43 -24.09 19.19
N TRP A 228 7.79 -22.82 19.22
CA TRP A 228 7.21 -21.73 20.01
C TRP A 228 5.98 -21.08 19.32
N CYS A 229 5.73 -21.39 18.06
CA CYS A 229 4.61 -20.82 17.29
C CYS A 229 3.33 -21.62 17.54
N THR A 230 2.18 -20.94 17.59
CA THR A 230 0.86 -21.57 17.68
C THR A 230 0.35 -22.10 16.32
N GLY A 231 1.04 -21.77 15.21
CA GLY A 231 0.56 -22.02 13.86
C GLY A 231 -0.50 -21.01 13.39
N LYS A 232 -0.70 -19.89 14.13
CA LYS A 232 -1.60 -18.79 13.77
C LYS A 232 -0.78 -17.57 13.37
N ILE A 233 -0.86 -17.18 12.11
CA ILE A 233 -0.06 -16.11 11.54
C ILE A 233 -0.97 -15.00 11.02
N GLY A 234 -0.64 -13.75 11.36
CA GLY A 234 -1.18 -12.56 10.73
C GLY A 234 -0.09 -11.80 9.99
N MET A 235 -0.41 -11.18 8.85
CA MET A 235 0.55 -10.36 8.11
C MET A 235 0.09 -8.91 8.05
N THR A 236 1.05 -7.98 8.01
CA THR A 236 0.77 -6.55 7.81
C THR A 236 1.97 -5.85 7.21
N GLY A 237 1.73 -4.78 6.50
CA GLY A 237 2.75 -3.90 5.93
C GLY A 237 2.13 -2.81 5.07
N THR A 238 2.96 -1.88 4.60
CA THR A 238 2.54 -0.74 3.79
C THR A 238 3.18 -0.79 2.41
N SER A 239 2.45 -0.41 1.35
CA SER A 239 2.97 -0.36 -0.01
C SER A 239 3.31 -1.78 -0.51
N PHE A 240 4.49 -2.02 -1.05
CA PHE A 240 4.97 -3.35 -1.42
C PHE A 240 4.84 -4.35 -0.26
N GLU A 241 5.19 -3.94 0.96
CA GLU A 241 5.01 -4.76 2.17
C GLU A 241 3.53 -5.05 2.48
N GLY A 242 2.60 -4.22 1.99
CA GLY A 242 1.15 -4.44 2.04
C GLY A 242 0.66 -5.35 0.91
N THR A 243 1.33 -5.35 -0.23
CA THR A 243 1.07 -6.24 -1.38
C THR A 243 1.39 -7.70 -1.03
N LEU A 244 2.53 -7.95 -0.40
CA LEU A 244 2.99 -9.30 -0.08
C LEU A 244 2.07 -10.12 0.84
N PRO A 245 1.36 -9.55 1.84
CA PRO A 245 0.28 -10.24 2.55
C PRO A 245 -0.85 -10.72 1.63
N ILE A 246 -1.23 -9.93 0.63
CA ILE A 246 -2.24 -10.31 -0.38
C ILE A 246 -1.70 -11.44 -1.24
N ALA A 247 -0.47 -11.31 -1.74
CA ALA A 247 0.23 -12.34 -2.51
C ALA A 247 0.31 -13.68 -1.74
N ALA A 248 0.66 -13.66 -0.46
CA ALA A 248 0.65 -14.85 0.39
C ALA A 248 -0.76 -15.44 0.53
N ALA A 249 -1.80 -14.61 0.69
CA ALA A 249 -3.16 -15.05 0.88
C ALA A 249 -3.77 -15.69 -0.38
N THR A 250 -3.35 -15.29 -1.58
CA THR A 250 -3.78 -15.92 -2.85
C THR A 250 -3.30 -17.37 -2.97
N THR A 251 -2.23 -17.77 -2.27
CA THR A 251 -1.78 -19.17 -2.24
C THR A 251 -2.70 -20.09 -1.43
N GLY A 252 -3.58 -19.52 -0.60
CA GLY A 252 -4.44 -20.29 0.32
C GLY A 252 -3.69 -20.99 1.45
N VAL A 253 -2.45 -20.57 1.76
CA VAL A 253 -1.59 -21.23 2.75
C VAL A 253 -2.28 -21.37 4.10
N GLU A 254 -2.27 -22.55 4.66
CA GLU A 254 -2.84 -22.83 5.98
C GLU A 254 -2.03 -22.14 7.08
N GLY A 255 -2.73 -21.59 8.07
CA GLY A 255 -2.13 -20.85 9.17
C GLY A 255 -2.08 -19.35 8.94
N LEU A 256 -2.28 -18.85 7.72
CA LEU A 256 -2.50 -17.42 7.48
C LEU A 256 -3.95 -17.06 7.81
N GLU A 257 -4.19 -16.61 9.04
CA GLU A 257 -5.54 -16.38 9.57
C GLU A 257 -6.07 -14.97 9.26
N ALA A 258 -5.18 -13.96 9.28
CA ALA A 258 -5.57 -12.57 9.07
C ALA A 258 -4.49 -11.75 8.41
N ILE A 259 -4.91 -10.76 7.61
CA ILE A 259 -3.98 -9.76 7.06
C ILE A 259 -4.50 -8.34 7.24
N ILE A 260 -3.55 -7.39 7.32
CA ILE A 260 -3.83 -5.95 7.37
C ILE A 260 -2.95 -5.25 6.31
N PRO A 261 -3.33 -5.33 5.03
CA PRO A 261 -2.62 -4.65 3.94
C PRO A 261 -2.92 -3.15 3.95
N VAL A 262 -1.89 -2.32 3.85
CA VAL A 262 -2.00 -0.86 3.85
C VAL A 262 -1.44 -0.31 2.56
N ALA A 263 -2.22 0.48 1.81
CA ALA A 263 -1.82 1.07 0.53
C ALA A 263 -1.19 0.04 -0.42
N ALA A 264 -1.82 -1.13 -0.52
CA ALA A 264 -1.30 -2.29 -1.23
C ALA A 264 -1.54 -2.18 -2.73
N ASN A 265 -0.54 -2.49 -3.53
CA ASN A 265 -0.69 -2.79 -4.95
C ASN A 265 -1.32 -4.18 -5.12
N THR A 266 -2.38 -4.30 -5.88
CA THR A 266 -3.08 -5.57 -6.13
C THR A 266 -3.00 -6.04 -7.58
N SER A 267 -2.41 -5.24 -8.45
CA SER A 267 -2.16 -5.55 -9.86
C SER A 267 -1.05 -4.64 -10.38
N TYR A 268 0.07 -5.22 -10.79
CA TYR A 268 1.16 -4.42 -11.35
C TYR A 268 0.80 -3.79 -12.71
N TYR A 269 -0.14 -4.40 -13.46
CA TYR A 269 -0.71 -3.74 -14.61
C TYR A 269 -1.36 -2.41 -14.24
N HIS A 270 -2.29 -2.42 -13.30
CA HIS A 270 -2.97 -1.20 -12.88
C HIS A 270 -2.07 -0.21 -12.10
N TYR A 271 -0.89 -0.64 -11.68
CA TYR A 271 0.11 0.24 -11.07
C TYR A 271 0.89 1.01 -12.13
N TYR A 272 1.16 0.40 -13.30
CA TYR A 272 1.93 1.00 -14.40
C TYR A 272 1.09 1.32 -15.65
N ARG A 273 -0.17 0.95 -15.68
CA ARG A 273 -1.10 1.21 -16.78
C ARG A 273 -2.44 1.68 -16.24
N SER A 274 -3.17 2.44 -17.05
CA SER A 274 -4.54 2.85 -16.73
C SER A 274 -5.38 2.81 -17.99
N ASN A 275 -6.28 1.84 -18.08
CA ASN A 275 -7.14 1.63 -19.27
C ASN A 275 -6.33 1.61 -20.58
N GLY A 276 -5.24 0.82 -20.62
CA GLY A 276 -4.33 0.72 -21.74
C GLY A 276 -3.21 1.76 -21.77
N LEU A 277 -3.42 2.93 -21.16
CA LEU A 277 -2.41 4.00 -21.16
C LEU A 277 -1.19 3.64 -20.30
N VAL A 278 0.00 3.76 -20.87
CA VAL A 278 1.26 3.69 -20.11
C VAL A 278 1.30 4.85 -19.13
N ARG A 279 1.29 4.54 -17.84
CA ARG A 279 1.22 5.48 -16.74
C ARG A 279 2.32 5.23 -15.73
N HIS A 280 2.70 6.25 -15.00
CA HIS A 280 3.72 6.17 -13.97
C HIS A 280 3.11 6.42 -12.58
N PRO A 281 3.63 5.79 -11.52
CA PRO A 281 3.25 6.12 -10.14
C PRO A 281 3.60 7.57 -9.82
N GLY A 282 2.77 8.24 -9.04
CA GLY A 282 3.00 9.63 -8.65
C GLY A 282 4.33 9.83 -7.93
N GLY A 283 5.16 10.73 -8.44
CA GLY A 283 6.50 11.00 -7.94
C GLY A 283 7.62 10.16 -8.59
N TYR A 284 7.27 9.19 -9.46
CA TYR A 284 8.24 8.27 -10.08
C TYR A 284 8.07 8.22 -11.60
N MET A 285 8.13 9.39 -12.23
CA MET A 285 8.01 9.51 -13.68
C MET A 285 9.07 8.66 -14.40
N GLY A 286 8.61 7.78 -15.31
CA GLY A 286 9.46 6.84 -16.03
C GLY A 286 9.70 5.50 -15.29
N GLU A 287 9.10 5.28 -14.10
CA GLU A 287 9.13 3.96 -13.45
C GLU A 287 8.27 2.95 -14.22
N ASP A 288 8.76 1.72 -14.30
CA ASP A 288 8.02 0.54 -14.72
C ASP A 288 8.59 -0.69 -13.95
N VAL A 289 8.10 -1.87 -14.21
CA VAL A 289 8.43 -3.07 -13.43
C VAL A 289 9.93 -3.39 -13.41
N ASP A 290 10.63 -3.17 -14.53
CA ASP A 290 12.08 -3.35 -14.65
C ASP A 290 12.89 -2.29 -13.88
N VAL A 291 12.35 -1.09 -13.73
CA VAL A 291 12.93 -0.04 -12.86
C VAL A 291 12.74 -0.41 -11.39
N LEU A 292 11.55 -0.92 -11.02
CA LEU A 292 11.30 -1.38 -9.66
C LEU A 292 12.19 -2.58 -9.31
N PHE A 293 12.48 -3.48 -10.26
CA PHE A 293 13.49 -4.53 -10.09
C PHE A 293 14.84 -3.94 -9.67
N ASP A 294 15.37 -2.98 -10.43
CA ASP A 294 16.63 -2.32 -10.10
C ASP A 294 16.61 -1.61 -8.75
N PHE A 295 15.45 -1.10 -8.35
CA PHE A 295 15.27 -0.40 -7.09
C PHE A 295 15.36 -1.34 -5.88
N VAL A 296 14.86 -2.58 -5.99
CA VAL A 296 14.82 -3.54 -4.88
C VAL A 296 15.94 -4.58 -4.90
N HIS A 297 16.54 -4.84 -6.04
CA HIS A 297 17.57 -5.88 -6.18
C HIS A 297 18.80 -5.55 -5.33
N SER A 298 18.86 -6.11 -4.14
CA SER A 298 19.92 -5.92 -3.15
C SER A 298 20.53 -7.24 -2.64
N GLY A 299 20.19 -8.36 -3.28
CA GLY A 299 20.63 -9.70 -2.93
C GLY A 299 22.09 -9.99 -3.31
N ASN A 300 22.41 -11.25 -3.50
CA ASN A 300 23.77 -11.71 -3.80
C ASN A 300 24.34 -11.06 -5.06
N ALA A 301 25.39 -10.25 -4.91
CA ALA A 301 26.03 -9.54 -6.01
C ALA A 301 26.58 -10.48 -7.10
N ALA A 302 26.94 -11.73 -6.75
CA ALA A 302 27.42 -12.72 -7.72
C ALA A 302 26.32 -13.19 -8.69
N MET A 303 25.04 -13.11 -8.29
CA MET A 303 23.90 -13.48 -9.12
C MET A 303 23.34 -12.31 -9.92
N ARG A 304 23.84 -11.09 -9.72
CA ARG A 304 23.30 -9.89 -10.35
C ARG A 304 23.22 -10.00 -11.86
N ASP A 305 24.31 -10.38 -12.53
CA ASP A 305 24.35 -10.42 -13.99
C ASP A 305 23.34 -11.43 -14.54
N HIS A 306 23.15 -12.57 -13.86
CA HIS A 306 22.13 -13.55 -14.20
C HIS A 306 20.71 -12.98 -14.01
N CYS A 307 20.38 -12.45 -12.83
CA CYS A 307 19.07 -11.88 -12.55
C CYS A 307 18.74 -10.69 -13.46
N CYS A 308 19.71 -9.81 -13.74
CA CYS A 308 19.52 -8.72 -14.68
C CYS A 308 19.28 -9.25 -16.12
N GLY A 309 20.09 -10.19 -16.58
CA GLY A 309 19.98 -10.69 -17.96
C GLY A 309 18.71 -11.51 -18.21
N SER A 310 18.37 -12.44 -17.32
CA SER A 310 17.23 -13.35 -17.53
C SER A 310 15.89 -12.75 -17.09
N VAL A 311 15.83 -12.10 -15.91
CA VAL A 311 14.57 -11.61 -15.34
C VAL A 311 14.29 -10.19 -15.82
N ARG A 312 15.21 -9.23 -15.59
CA ARG A 312 14.96 -7.84 -15.93
C ARG A 312 14.94 -7.59 -17.46
N ASP A 313 16.01 -8.00 -18.16
CA ASP A 313 16.25 -7.61 -19.57
C ASP A 313 15.48 -8.48 -20.56
N GLN A 314 15.19 -9.74 -20.22
CA GLN A 314 14.41 -10.63 -21.07
C GLN A 314 12.93 -10.67 -20.64
N GLU A 315 12.60 -11.17 -19.45
CA GLU A 315 11.21 -11.37 -19.04
C GLU A 315 10.47 -10.05 -18.86
N MET A 316 10.99 -9.14 -18.02
CA MET A 316 10.28 -7.89 -17.71
C MET A 316 10.28 -6.91 -18.87
N ALA A 317 11.44 -6.68 -19.51
CA ALA A 317 11.55 -5.69 -20.57
C ALA A 317 10.68 -6.06 -21.80
N GLN A 318 10.46 -7.35 -22.05
CA GLN A 318 9.56 -7.80 -23.11
C GLN A 318 8.10 -7.83 -22.65
N GLY A 319 7.85 -8.38 -21.45
CA GLY A 319 6.50 -8.61 -20.93
C GLY A 319 5.76 -7.33 -20.53
N GLN A 320 6.47 -6.30 -20.06
CA GLN A 320 5.84 -5.03 -19.62
C GLN A 320 5.18 -4.25 -20.76
N ASP A 321 5.55 -4.51 -22.02
CA ASP A 321 5.00 -3.90 -23.22
C ASP A 321 4.74 -2.38 -23.08
N ARG A 322 5.82 -1.61 -23.18
CA ARG A 322 5.73 -0.15 -23.12
C ARG A 322 5.33 0.48 -24.46
N GLU A 323 5.26 -0.30 -25.53
CA GLU A 323 4.82 0.16 -26.83
C GLU A 323 3.29 0.26 -26.91
N SER A 324 2.59 -0.83 -26.64
CA SER A 324 1.13 -0.86 -26.75
C SER A 324 0.41 -0.53 -25.43
N GLY A 325 1.00 -0.86 -24.29
CA GLY A 325 0.35 -0.75 -22.98
C GLY A 325 -0.71 -1.83 -22.73
N ASP A 326 -0.80 -2.84 -23.60
CA ASP A 326 -1.81 -3.89 -23.54
C ASP A 326 -1.69 -4.80 -22.33
N TYR A 327 -2.82 -5.28 -21.82
CA TYR A 327 -2.88 -6.33 -20.81
C TYR A 327 -2.60 -7.69 -21.45
N ASN A 328 -1.50 -8.30 -21.10
CA ASN A 328 -1.01 -9.57 -21.63
C ASN A 328 -0.79 -10.61 -20.50
N GLU A 329 -0.28 -11.80 -20.84
CA GLU A 329 -0.04 -12.88 -19.88
C GLU A 329 1.00 -12.51 -18.81
N PHE A 330 2.00 -11.70 -19.14
CA PHE A 330 2.97 -11.19 -18.16
C PHE A 330 2.28 -10.38 -17.03
N TRP A 331 1.36 -9.51 -17.41
CA TRP A 331 0.58 -8.72 -16.47
C TRP A 331 -0.49 -9.56 -15.75
N ALA A 332 -1.09 -10.55 -16.45
CA ALA A 332 -2.05 -11.46 -15.85
C ALA A 332 -1.45 -12.27 -14.69
N GLY A 333 -0.18 -12.72 -14.82
CA GLY A 333 0.56 -13.39 -13.74
C GLY A 333 1.00 -12.45 -12.60
N ARG A 334 0.75 -11.14 -12.72
CA ARG A 334 1.06 -10.09 -11.72
C ARG A 334 -0.18 -9.33 -11.26
N ASP A 335 -1.35 -9.95 -11.43
CA ASP A 335 -2.66 -9.41 -11.04
C ASP A 335 -3.33 -10.38 -10.05
N TYR A 336 -3.19 -10.09 -8.77
CA TYR A 336 -3.68 -10.96 -7.68
C TYR A 336 -5.20 -11.14 -7.66
N LEU A 337 -5.95 -10.33 -8.42
CA LEU A 337 -7.39 -10.54 -8.57
C LEU A 337 -7.71 -11.82 -9.35
N ASN A 338 -6.77 -12.31 -10.17
CA ASN A 338 -6.93 -13.57 -10.91
C ASN A 338 -6.83 -14.80 -9.99
N ASP A 339 -6.15 -14.68 -8.83
CA ASP A 339 -5.79 -15.81 -7.96
C ASP A 339 -6.56 -15.83 -6.63
N LEU A 340 -7.71 -15.18 -6.57
CA LEU A 340 -8.51 -15.14 -5.33
C LEU A 340 -9.18 -16.49 -4.97
N GLY A 341 -9.14 -17.50 -5.83
CA GLY A 341 -9.77 -18.79 -5.59
C GLY A 341 -9.47 -19.38 -4.21
N PRO A 342 -8.20 -19.59 -3.82
CA PRO A 342 -7.80 -20.16 -2.53
C PRO A 342 -7.88 -19.21 -1.34
N TYR A 343 -8.05 -17.91 -1.55
CA TYR A 343 -7.97 -16.87 -0.52
C TYR A 343 -8.99 -17.07 0.61
N LYS A 344 -8.54 -17.10 1.88
CA LYS A 344 -9.37 -17.34 3.09
C LYS A 344 -9.09 -16.35 4.23
N ALA A 345 -7.92 -15.71 4.26
CA ALA A 345 -7.48 -14.87 5.37
C ALA A 345 -8.46 -13.73 5.65
N ALA A 346 -8.82 -13.53 6.92
CA ALA A 346 -9.59 -12.37 7.34
C ALA A 346 -8.82 -11.09 7.02
N THR A 347 -9.46 -10.10 6.39
CA THR A 347 -8.75 -8.96 5.80
C THR A 347 -9.29 -7.61 6.30
N LEU A 348 -8.41 -6.80 6.92
CA LEU A 348 -8.65 -5.41 7.26
C LEU A 348 -7.81 -4.53 6.33
N MET A 349 -8.39 -4.02 5.25
CA MET A 349 -7.69 -3.18 4.28
C MET A 349 -7.61 -1.73 4.72
N ALA A 350 -6.52 -1.04 4.40
CA ALA A 350 -6.40 0.40 4.62
C ALA A 350 -5.81 1.12 3.41
N HIS A 351 -6.36 2.31 3.08
CA HIS A 351 -5.84 3.12 1.96
C HIS A 351 -6.12 4.61 2.13
N GLY A 352 -5.24 5.44 1.59
CA GLY A 352 -5.46 6.87 1.43
C GLY A 352 -6.19 7.18 0.13
N LEU A 353 -7.31 7.89 0.19
CA LEU A 353 -8.08 8.30 -1.01
C LEU A 353 -7.30 9.28 -1.91
N ASN A 354 -6.27 9.92 -1.38
CA ASN A 354 -5.36 10.77 -2.14
C ASN A 354 -3.98 10.13 -2.32
N ASP A 355 -3.94 8.81 -2.40
CA ASP A 355 -2.73 8.07 -2.74
C ASP A 355 -2.54 8.05 -4.27
N TRP A 356 -1.67 8.93 -4.75
CA TRP A 356 -1.33 9.04 -6.17
C TRP A 356 -0.06 8.26 -6.54
N ASN A 357 0.47 7.47 -5.61
CA ASN A 357 1.51 6.46 -5.88
C ASN A 357 0.85 5.11 -6.18
N VAL A 358 0.31 4.43 -5.15
CA VAL A 358 -0.57 3.27 -5.31
C VAL A 358 -2.01 3.77 -5.26
N MET A 359 -2.71 3.73 -6.37
CA MET A 359 -4.05 4.31 -6.49
C MET A 359 -5.06 3.60 -5.58
N PRO A 360 -6.05 4.29 -4.99
CA PRO A 360 -7.02 3.68 -4.09
C PRO A 360 -7.90 2.62 -4.76
N SER A 361 -8.02 2.64 -6.08
CA SER A 361 -8.72 1.59 -6.85
C SER A 361 -8.14 0.21 -6.65
N HIS A 362 -6.83 0.06 -6.33
CA HIS A 362 -6.25 -1.23 -5.99
C HIS A 362 -6.96 -1.87 -4.80
N THR A 363 -7.14 -1.12 -3.72
CA THR A 363 -7.84 -1.62 -2.52
C THR A 363 -9.34 -1.83 -2.78
N VAL A 364 -10.01 -0.91 -3.48
CA VAL A 364 -11.46 -1.01 -3.70
C VAL A 364 -11.82 -2.22 -4.57
N ARG A 365 -11.08 -2.49 -5.65
CA ARG A 365 -11.34 -3.65 -6.52
C ARG A 365 -11.22 -4.99 -5.80
N ILE A 366 -10.14 -5.18 -5.04
CA ILE A 366 -9.97 -6.44 -4.30
C ILE A 366 -10.95 -6.54 -3.13
N HIS A 367 -11.27 -5.42 -2.46
CA HIS A 367 -12.31 -5.38 -1.43
C HIS A 367 -13.65 -5.89 -1.98
N GLU A 368 -14.10 -5.39 -3.13
CA GLU A 368 -15.33 -5.82 -3.77
C GLU A 368 -15.29 -7.30 -4.19
N ALA A 369 -14.15 -7.79 -4.65
CA ALA A 369 -13.98 -9.19 -5.01
C ALA A 369 -14.03 -10.11 -3.78
N LEU A 370 -13.35 -9.76 -2.69
CA LEU A 370 -13.36 -10.50 -1.43
C LEU A 370 -14.72 -10.45 -0.73
N LYS A 371 -15.44 -9.33 -0.83
CA LYS A 371 -16.80 -9.19 -0.34
C LYS A 371 -17.75 -10.17 -1.04
N LYS A 372 -17.67 -10.29 -2.37
CA LYS A 372 -18.46 -11.28 -3.14
C LYS A 372 -18.10 -12.71 -2.76
N LYS A 373 -16.85 -12.96 -2.38
CA LYS A 373 -16.36 -14.26 -1.92
C LYS A 373 -16.83 -14.61 -0.48
N GLY A 374 -17.26 -13.63 0.31
CA GLY A 374 -17.71 -13.81 1.70
C GLY A 374 -16.56 -13.97 2.70
N VAL A 375 -15.38 -13.45 2.41
CA VAL A 375 -14.26 -13.40 3.34
C VAL A 375 -14.57 -12.42 4.48
N PRO A 376 -14.20 -12.71 5.75
CA PRO A 376 -14.29 -11.70 6.81
C PRO A 376 -13.49 -10.45 6.44
N LEU A 377 -14.17 -9.31 6.35
CA LEU A 377 -13.62 -8.15 5.65
C LEU A 377 -13.99 -6.84 6.35
N GLN A 378 -13.01 -5.94 6.50
CA GLN A 378 -13.21 -4.53 6.87
C GLN A 378 -12.34 -3.64 6.00
N LEU A 379 -12.77 -2.40 5.81
CA LEU A 379 -12.09 -1.36 5.04
C LEU A 379 -11.85 -0.12 5.90
N TYR A 380 -10.66 0.45 5.83
CA TYR A 380 -10.30 1.71 6.50
C TYR A 380 -9.75 2.68 5.45
N LEU A 381 -10.50 3.73 5.15
CA LEU A 381 -10.10 4.77 4.19
C LEU A 381 -9.83 6.09 4.91
N HIS A 382 -8.95 6.91 4.36
CA HIS A 382 -8.62 8.23 4.92
C HIS A 382 -8.25 9.23 3.82
N GLN A 383 -8.34 10.54 4.13
CA GLN A 383 -8.05 11.63 3.19
C GLN A 383 -6.55 11.88 2.95
N GLY A 384 -5.67 11.01 3.45
CA GLY A 384 -4.22 11.12 3.26
C GLY A 384 -3.73 10.54 1.93
N GLY A 385 -2.43 10.69 1.69
CA GLY A 385 -1.71 10.05 0.58
C GLY A 385 -1.21 8.66 0.94
N HIS A 386 -0.06 8.27 0.35
CA HIS A 386 0.52 6.94 0.44
C HIS A 386 0.81 6.50 1.88
N GLY A 387 0.27 5.34 2.29
CA GLY A 387 0.40 4.78 3.63
C GLY A 387 -0.84 5.00 4.51
N GLY A 388 -0.63 5.14 5.81
CA GLY A 388 -1.71 5.40 6.76
C GLY A 388 -2.44 4.16 7.29
N PRO A 389 -1.78 3.30 8.12
CA PRO A 389 -2.41 2.13 8.69
C PRO A 389 -3.62 2.50 9.57
N PRO A 390 -4.54 1.55 9.79
CA PRO A 390 -5.60 1.72 10.77
C PRO A 390 -5.05 2.04 12.16
N THR A 391 -5.90 2.51 13.07
CA THR A 391 -5.48 2.72 14.44
C THR A 391 -5.00 1.43 15.08
N VAL A 392 -4.04 1.54 16.02
CA VAL A 392 -3.54 0.36 16.77
C VAL A 392 -4.70 -0.42 17.42
N LYS A 393 -5.74 0.27 17.85
CA LYS A 393 -6.93 -0.34 18.43
C LYS A 393 -7.65 -1.26 17.43
N LEU A 394 -7.92 -0.78 16.21
CA LEU A 394 -8.57 -1.60 15.17
C LEU A 394 -7.70 -2.80 14.78
N MET A 395 -6.40 -2.57 14.56
CA MET A 395 -5.45 -3.65 14.22
C MET A 395 -5.35 -4.69 15.34
N ASN A 396 -5.28 -4.24 16.59
CA ASN A 396 -5.18 -5.13 17.76
C ASN A 396 -6.44 -5.97 17.93
N ARG A 397 -7.64 -5.37 17.82
CA ARG A 397 -8.91 -6.13 17.87
C ARG A 397 -8.97 -7.19 16.76
N TRP A 398 -8.53 -6.83 15.52
CA TRP A 398 -8.49 -7.73 14.37
C TRP A 398 -7.57 -8.93 14.62
N PHE A 399 -6.32 -8.70 15.00
CA PHE A 399 -5.38 -9.77 15.29
C PHE A 399 -5.74 -10.56 16.55
N THR A 400 -6.26 -9.91 17.58
CA THR A 400 -6.73 -10.63 18.80
C THR A 400 -7.84 -11.62 18.46
N ARG A 401 -8.77 -11.26 17.59
CA ARG A 401 -9.85 -12.14 17.14
C ARG A 401 -9.33 -13.35 16.39
N TYR A 402 -8.53 -13.13 15.36
CA TYR A 402 -8.17 -14.19 14.42
C TYR A 402 -6.94 -14.99 14.84
N LEU A 403 -6.01 -14.41 15.59
CA LEU A 403 -4.78 -15.10 15.98
C LEU A 403 -4.83 -15.72 17.38
N PHE A 404 -5.54 -15.10 18.33
CA PHE A 404 -5.77 -15.69 19.65
C PHE A 404 -7.13 -16.38 19.77
N GLY A 405 -8.05 -16.18 18.83
CA GLY A 405 -9.40 -16.75 18.88
C GLY A 405 -10.33 -16.09 19.90
N ILE A 406 -9.97 -14.88 20.42
CA ILE A 406 -10.81 -14.18 21.39
C ILE A 406 -12.04 -13.61 20.71
N GLU A 407 -13.21 -14.01 21.21
CA GLU A 407 -14.49 -13.49 20.71
C GLU A 407 -14.70 -12.05 21.19
N ASN A 408 -14.42 -11.08 20.33
CA ASN A 408 -14.51 -9.66 20.61
C ASN A 408 -15.54 -8.92 19.75
N GLY A 409 -16.33 -9.66 18.97
CA GLY A 409 -17.43 -9.12 18.19
C GLY A 409 -17.05 -8.31 16.96
N VAL A 410 -15.78 -8.38 16.52
CA VAL A 410 -15.28 -7.63 15.36
C VAL A 410 -16.05 -7.94 14.06
N GLU A 411 -16.68 -9.10 13.97
CA GLU A 411 -17.53 -9.49 12.84
C GLU A 411 -18.84 -8.68 12.75
N LYS A 412 -19.25 -8.07 13.86
CA LYS A 412 -20.45 -7.22 13.99
C LYS A 412 -20.13 -5.73 13.86
N ASP A 413 -18.86 -5.38 13.83
CA ASP A 413 -18.43 -3.99 13.64
C ASP A 413 -18.85 -3.50 12.24
N PRO A 414 -18.95 -2.18 12.03
CA PRO A 414 -19.10 -1.58 10.72
C PRO A 414 -18.10 -2.13 9.71
N LYS A 415 -18.53 -2.32 8.47
CA LYS A 415 -17.66 -2.90 7.42
C LYS A 415 -16.65 -1.90 6.89
N SER A 416 -16.93 -0.61 7.04
CA SER A 416 -16.02 0.44 6.55
C SER A 416 -15.87 1.57 7.57
N TRP A 417 -14.66 2.04 7.69
CA TRP A 417 -14.22 3.12 8.57
C TRP A 417 -13.62 4.23 7.73
N ILE A 418 -14.28 5.36 7.63
CA ILE A 418 -13.85 6.47 6.77
C ILE A 418 -13.38 7.63 7.64
N VAL A 419 -12.09 7.98 7.57
CA VAL A 419 -11.57 9.23 8.15
C VAL A 419 -11.92 10.35 7.20
N ARG A 420 -12.95 11.10 7.54
CA ARG A 420 -13.46 12.21 6.75
C ARG A 420 -12.58 13.45 6.89
N GLU A 421 -12.88 14.50 6.12
CA GLU A 421 -12.09 15.73 6.06
C GLU A 421 -11.95 16.42 7.42
N ALA A 422 -13.00 16.36 8.26
CA ALA A 422 -13.05 16.94 9.58
C ALA A 422 -12.73 15.95 10.72
N ASP A 423 -12.60 14.65 10.41
CA ASP A 423 -12.41 13.60 11.41
C ASP A 423 -10.97 13.57 11.94
N ARG A 424 -10.84 13.22 13.21
CA ARG A 424 -9.54 12.80 13.74
C ARG A 424 -9.26 11.36 13.28
N ARG A 425 -8.04 11.06 12.96
CA ARG A 425 -7.62 9.72 12.51
C ARG A 425 -8.01 8.60 13.48
N GLY A 426 -8.10 8.89 14.76
CA GLY A 426 -8.52 7.94 15.79
C GLY A 426 -10.03 7.74 15.91
N GLU A 427 -10.83 8.57 15.24
CA GLU A 427 -12.29 8.62 15.35
C GLU A 427 -12.93 8.62 13.94
N PRO A 428 -12.72 7.54 13.14
CA PRO A 428 -13.27 7.48 11.80
C PRO A 428 -14.81 7.35 11.83
N THR A 429 -15.47 7.92 10.84
CA THR A 429 -16.90 7.70 10.61
C THR A 429 -17.16 6.27 10.17
N ALA A 430 -18.10 5.60 10.83
CA ALA A 430 -18.47 4.23 10.53
C ALA A 430 -19.55 4.15 9.44
N TYR A 431 -19.32 3.32 8.41
CA TYR A 431 -20.32 2.97 7.40
C TYR A 431 -20.64 1.48 7.49
N GLN A 432 -21.89 1.13 7.17
CA GLN A 432 -22.31 -0.27 7.07
C GLN A 432 -21.60 -0.99 5.91
N ASP A 433 -21.20 -0.26 4.90
CA ASP A 433 -20.45 -0.73 3.73
C ASP A 433 -19.76 0.44 3.03
N TYR A 434 -18.86 0.13 2.06
CA TYR A 434 -18.33 1.09 1.10
C TYR A 434 -18.64 0.60 -0.33
N PRO A 435 -19.11 1.51 -1.23
CA PRO A 435 -19.46 2.93 -0.98
C PRO A 435 -20.53 3.11 0.10
N ASN A 436 -20.74 4.35 0.58
CA ASN A 436 -21.85 4.64 1.49
C ASN A 436 -23.16 4.05 0.91
N PRO A 437 -23.90 3.23 1.68
CA PRO A 437 -25.10 2.54 1.16
C PRO A 437 -26.21 3.46 0.59
N ALA A 438 -26.17 4.74 0.95
CA ALA A 438 -27.09 5.75 0.42
C ALA A 438 -26.54 6.46 -0.84
N ALA A 439 -25.37 6.09 -1.33
CA ALA A 439 -24.82 6.64 -2.57
C ALA A 439 -25.50 6.02 -3.78
N GLU A 440 -25.93 6.85 -4.70
CA GLU A 440 -26.55 6.47 -5.97
C GLU A 440 -25.84 7.17 -7.12
N ALA A 441 -25.79 6.54 -8.29
CA ALA A 441 -25.22 7.12 -9.49
C ALA A 441 -26.07 8.30 -9.98
N VAL A 442 -25.45 9.46 -10.13
CA VAL A 442 -26.06 10.67 -10.71
C VAL A 442 -25.37 11.00 -12.01
N LYS A 443 -26.10 10.92 -13.10
CA LYS A 443 -25.59 11.20 -14.45
C LYS A 443 -25.62 12.68 -14.73
N LEU A 444 -24.49 13.24 -15.16
CA LEU A 444 -24.36 14.64 -15.57
C LEU A 444 -23.95 14.72 -17.05
N HIS A 445 -24.60 15.62 -17.75
CA HIS A 445 -24.38 15.90 -19.16
C HIS A 445 -23.63 17.22 -19.32
N LEU A 446 -22.78 17.30 -20.34
CA LEU A 446 -21.97 18.47 -20.65
C LEU A 446 -22.79 19.48 -21.44
N THR A 447 -22.56 20.77 -21.21
CA THR A 447 -23.03 21.86 -22.05
C THR A 447 -21.86 22.72 -22.51
N SER A 448 -21.96 23.26 -23.74
CA SER A 448 -20.86 23.93 -24.43
C SER A 448 -20.19 25.06 -23.63
N GLY A 449 -18.95 25.40 -24.00
CA GLY A 449 -18.15 26.46 -23.39
C GLY A 449 -16.91 25.97 -22.69
N GLY A 450 -16.49 24.70 -22.87
CA GLY A 450 -15.41 24.03 -22.14
C GLY A 450 -14.06 24.72 -22.17
N LYS A 451 -13.74 25.53 -23.20
CA LYS A 451 -12.47 26.31 -23.23
C LYS A 451 -12.39 27.35 -22.11
N ALA A 452 -13.53 27.90 -21.68
CA ALA A 452 -13.61 28.76 -20.50
C ALA A 452 -14.16 27.96 -19.31
N ALA A 453 -15.46 27.81 -19.22
CA ALA A 453 -16.18 26.93 -18.28
C ALA A 453 -17.56 26.60 -18.88
N GLY A 454 -17.70 25.41 -19.46
CA GLY A 454 -18.97 24.84 -19.85
C GLY A 454 -19.78 24.42 -18.61
N GLY A 455 -20.99 23.92 -18.82
CA GLY A 455 -21.88 23.49 -17.74
C GLY A 455 -21.93 21.98 -17.56
N LEU A 456 -22.25 21.54 -16.35
CA LEU A 456 -22.70 20.18 -16.02
C LEU A 456 -24.18 20.24 -15.58
N SER A 457 -25.02 19.40 -16.17
CA SER A 457 -26.45 19.39 -15.88
C SER A 457 -27.06 18.00 -15.81
N LEU A 458 -28.16 17.85 -15.04
CA LEU A 458 -28.90 16.60 -14.92
C LEU A 458 -29.63 16.21 -16.22
N SER A 459 -29.93 17.18 -17.06
CA SER A 459 -30.64 16.94 -18.32
C SER A 459 -29.69 17.14 -19.50
N PRO A 460 -29.75 16.28 -20.53
CA PRO A 460 -29.00 16.47 -21.75
C PRO A 460 -29.45 17.75 -22.49
N VAL A 461 -28.53 18.37 -23.20
CA VAL A 461 -28.79 19.50 -24.11
C VAL A 461 -28.63 18.99 -25.53
N ALA A 462 -29.68 19.24 -26.36
CA ALA A 462 -29.66 18.80 -27.75
C ALA A 462 -28.76 19.70 -28.63
N ASP A 463 -28.39 19.18 -29.79
CA ASP A 463 -27.75 19.89 -30.90
C ASP A 463 -26.46 20.67 -30.52
N GLN A 464 -25.64 20.08 -29.68
CA GLN A 464 -24.37 20.67 -29.28
C GLN A 464 -23.27 20.35 -30.31
N ALA A 465 -22.47 21.35 -30.67
CA ALA A 465 -21.29 21.17 -31.49
C ALA A 465 -20.18 20.48 -30.65
N ALA A 466 -19.39 19.64 -31.30
CA ALA A 466 -18.19 19.08 -30.66
C ALA A 466 -17.17 20.18 -30.31
N GLU A 467 -16.47 20.02 -29.22
CA GLU A 467 -15.42 20.95 -28.74
C GLU A 467 -14.02 20.34 -28.86
N LYS A 468 -13.03 21.19 -29.01
CA LYS A 468 -11.67 20.78 -29.29
C LYS A 468 -10.69 21.29 -28.24
N LEU A 469 -9.69 20.46 -27.94
CA LEU A 469 -8.51 20.82 -27.18
C LEU A 469 -7.25 20.35 -27.92
N THR A 470 -6.11 20.99 -27.65
CA THR A 470 -4.81 20.63 -28.23
C THR A 470 -3.87 20.19 -27.11
N ASP A 471 -3.21 19.06 -27.26
CA ASP A 471 -2.27 18.55 -26.27
C ASP A 471 -1.02 19.44 -26.17
N ASP A 472 -0.63 19.74 -24.94
CA ASP A 472 0.66 20.33 -24.59
C ASP A 472 1.07 19.83 -23.20
N VAL A 473 1.84 18.75 -23.16
CA VAL A 473 2.37 18.15 -21.92
C VAL A 473 3.30 19.09 -21.15
N GLY A 474 3.77 20.18 -21.77
CA GLY A 474 4.51 21.25 -21.08
C GLY A 474 3.69 21.96 -19.99
N ILE A 475 2.36 21.86 -20.07
CA ILE A 475 1.42 22.50 -19.13
C ILE A 475 0.84 21.46 -18.18
N GLY A 476 1.27 21.49 -16.91
CA GLY A 476 0.75 20.51 -15.91
C GLY A 476 -0.73 20.73 -15.57
N GLY A 477 -1.42 19.65 -15.16
CA GLY A 477 -2.88 19.63 -14.87
C GLY A 477 -3.34 20.72 -13.90
N ARG A 478 -2.53 21.06 -12.88
CA ARG A 478 -2.82 22.17 -11.95
C ARG A 478 -2.88 23.53 -12.66
N ALA A 479 -2.02 23.76 -13.63
CA ALA A 479 -2.02 25.01 -14.39
C ALA A 479 -3.24 25.06 -15.32
N LEU A 480 -3.56 23.94 -15.98
CA LEU A 480 -4.75 23.80 -16.81
C LEU A 480 -6.04 24.06 -16.02
N ALA A 481 -6.18 23.47 -14.82
CA ALA A 481 -7.37 23.66 -13.97
C ALA A 481 -7.53 25.10 -13.46
N LYS A 482 -6.45 25.84 -13.29
CA LYS A 482 -6.44 27.25 -12.84
C LYS A 482 -6.73 28.25 -13.97
N ALA A 483 -6.43 27.88 -15.19
CA ALA A 483 -6.55 28.81 -16.33
C ALA A 483 -8.01 29.21 -16.55
N PRO A 484 -8.35 30.49 -16.61
CA PRO A 484 -9.71 30.95 -16.88
C PRO A 484 -10.19 30.56 -18.30
N VAL A 485 -9.26 30.53 -19.25
CA VAL A 485 -9.46 30.06 -20.64
C VAL A 485 -8.24 29.27 -21.06
N SER A 486 -8.43 28.15 -21.77
CA SER A 486 -7.33 27.35 -22.32
C SER A 486 -7.75 26.61 -23.58
N ASP A 487 -6.85 26.52 -24.55
CA ASP A 487 -6.98 25.64 -25.71
C ASP A 487 -6.47 24.22 -25.43
N ASN A 488 -5.82 24.00 -24.26
CA ASN A 488 -5.17 22.72 -23.92
C ASN A 488 -6.02 21.86 -22.98
N ARG A 489 -7.23 22.29 -22.63
CA ARG A 489 -8.21 21.52 -21.85
C ARG A 489 -9.63 21.99 -22.13
N LEU A 490 -10.61 21.12 -21.82
CA LEU A 490 -12.01 21.50 -21.66
C LEU A 490 -12.42 21.31 -20.19
N ILE A 491 -13.17 22.26 -19.62
CA ILE A 491 -13.67 22.18 -18.25
C ILE A 491 -15.16 22.51 -18.21
N TYR A 492 -15.94 21.69 -17.50
CA TYR A 492 -17.37 21.81 -17.33
C TYR A 492 -17.69 21.80 -15.84
N ALA A 493 -18.57 22.67 -15.38
CA ALA A 493 -18.87 22.79 -13.96
C ALA A 493 -20.38 22.87 -13.67
N THR A 494 -20.75 22.36 -12.50
CA THR A 494 -22.11 22.60 -11.96
C THR A 494 -22.28 24.09 -11.60
N PRO A 495 -23.51 24.57 -11.37
CA PRO A 495 -23.69 25.78 -10.57
C PRO A 495 -22.99 25.68 -9.20
N ALA A 496 -22.72 26.83 -8.55
CA ALA A 496 -22.27 26.83 -7.18
C ALA A 496 -23.28 26.12 -6.27
N LEU A 497 -22.79 25.22 -5.44
CA LEU A 497 -23.64 24.39 -4.60
C LEU A 497 -24.30 25.21 -3.49
N HIS A 498 -25.60 25.10 -3.33
CA HIS A 498 -26.38 25.69 -2.23
C HIS A 498 -26.38 24.83 -0.96
N GLN A 499 -26.09 23.54 -1.11
CA GLN A 499 -25.88 22.57 -0.02
C GLN A 499 -24.63 21.74 -0.33
N ALA A 500 -23.97 21.22 0.70
CA ALA A 500 -22.83 20.34 0.50
C ALA A 500 -23.26 19.04 -0.20
N VAL A 501 -22.43 18.54 -1.10
CA VAL A 501 -22.62 17.27 -1.79
C VAL A 501 -21.60 16.27 -1.28
N HIS A 502 -22.08 15.12 -0.80
CA HIS A 502 -21.24 14.01 -0.38
C HIS A 502 -21.11 13.01 -1.55
N LEU A 503 -19.89 12.86 -2.05
CA LEU A 503 -19.52 11.83 -3.01
C LEU A 503 -18.97 10.62 -2.23
N SER A 504 -19.38 9.39 -2.57
CA SER A 504 -18.87 8.17 -1.95
C SER A 504 -18.90 7.03 -2.95
N GLY A 505 -17.73 6.61 -3.44
CA GLY A 505 -17.59 5.55 -4.43
C GLY A 505 -16.77 5.94 -5.65
N THR A 506 -17.00 5.27 -6.76
CA THR A 506 -16.24 5.41 -8.00
C THR A 506 -17.06 6.16 -9.05
N SER A 507 -16.54 7.28 -9.55
CA SER A 507 -17.13 8.01 -10.68
C SER A 507 -16.78 7.31 -11.99
N ARG A 508 -17.69 7.36 -12.99
CA ARG A 508 -17.51 6.72 -14.29
C ARG A 508 -17.74 7.72 -15.42
N ILE A 509 -16.80 7.82 -16.33
CA ILE A 509 -16.90 8.65 -17.52
C ILE A 509 -17.33 7.81 -18.74
N LYS A 510 -18.29 8.30 -19.50
CA LYS A 510 -18.55 7.87 -20.87
C LYS A 510 -18.19 9.03 -21.77
N ILE A 511 -17.21 8.84 -22.64
CA ILE A 511 -16.68 9.89 -23.51
C ILE A 511 -16.62 9.43 -24.97
N ARG A 512 -17.07 10.29 -25.87
CA ARG A 512 -16.94 10.11 -27.30
C ARG A 512 -15.97 11.14 -27.85
N LEU A 513 -14.89 10.67 -28.45
CA LEU A 513 -13.82 11.53 -28.93
C LEU A 513 -13.24 11.10 -30.27
N ALA A 514 -12.62 12.04 -30.97
CA ALA A 514 -11.76 11.80 -32.13
C ALA A 514 -10.38 12.42 -31.89
N SER A 515 -9.33 11.77 -32.35
CA SER A 515 -7.95 12.28 -32.34
C SER A 515 -7.52 12.73 -33.73
N SER A 516 -6.65 13.74 -33.81
CA SER A 516 -5.98 14.12 -35.06
C SER A 516 -4.80 13.22 -35.43
N LYS A 517 -4.37 12.35 -34.49
CA LYS A 517 -3.27 11.38 -34.68
C LYS A 517 -3.73 9.95 -34.40
N PRO A 518 -2.95 8.93 -34.83
CA PRO A 518 -3.24 7.51 -34.54
C PRO A 518 -3.19 7.14 -33.06
N ALA A 519 -2.55 7.95 -32.20
CA ALA A 519 -2.45 7.76 -30.78
C ALA A 519 -2.76 9.06 -30.02
N ALA A 520 -3.24 8.94 -28.79
CA ALA A 520 -3.45 10.08 -27.91
C ALA A 520 -3.51 9.62 -26.46
N ASN A 521 -3.05 10.42 -25.52
CA ASN A 521 -3.38 10.27 -24.11
C ASN A 521 -4.77 10.87 -23.84
N LEU A 522 -5.47 10.32 -22.87
CA LEU A 522 -6.71 10.90 -22.34
C LEU A 522 -6.63 10.97 -20.82
N SER A 523 -6.81 12.17 -20.27
CA SER A 523 -6.83 12.42 -18.84
C SER A 523 -8.12 13.11 -18.42
N ILE A 524 -8.71 12.63 -17.33
CA ILE A 524 -9.93 13.17 -16.73
C ILE A 524 -9.63 13.53 -15.28
N TRP A 525 -9.90 14.78 -14.92
CA TRP A 525 -9.90 15.20 -13.52
C TRP A 525 -11.28 15.68 -13.11
N MET A 526 -11.73 15.26 -11.95
CA MET A 526 -12.80 15.95 -11.24
C MET A 526 -12.18 16.92 -10.24
N VAL A 527 -12.68 18.14 -10.23
CA VAL A 527 -12.11 19.24 -9.45
C VAL A 527 -13.18 20.01 -8.69
N SER A 528 -12.82 20.59 -7.56
CA SER A 528 -13.65 21.54 -6.81
C SER A 528 -13.29 22.96 -7.26
N LEU A 529 -14.28 23.73 -7.69
CA LEU A 529 -14.12 25.10 -8.22
C LEU A 529 -14.92 26.11 -7.39
N PRO A 530 -14.53 27.40 -7.35
CA PRO A 530 -13.34 27.98 -7.96
C PRO A 530 -12.07 27.37 -7.36
N TRP A 531 -11.02 27.22 -8.18
CA TRP A 531 -9.76 26.69 -7.71
C TRP A 531 -9.15 27.57 -6.62
N ASN A 532 -8.99 27.03 -5.42
CA ASN A 532 -8.34 27.75 -4.32
C ASN A 532 -6.84 27.91 -4.62
N GLY A 533 -6.44 29.11 -5.05
CA GLY A 533 -5.06 29.43 -5.42
C GLY A 533 -4.08 29.36 -4.24
N GLU A 534 -4.55 29.53 -3.01
CA GLU A 534 -3.76 29.50 -1.78
C GLU A 534 -3.61 28.07 -1.21
N ALA A 535 -4.39 27.12 -1.72
CA ALA A 535 -4.31 25.73 -1.29
C ALA A 535 -2.89 25.18 -1.50
N ARG A 536 -2.29 24.70 -0.42
CA ARG A 536 -0.91 24.16 -0.45
C ARG A 536 -0.86 22.80 -1.11
N LYS A 537 -1.92 22.01 -0.95
CA LYS A 537 -2.05 20.65 -1.48
C LYS A 537 -2.93 20.66 -2.72
N LEU A 538 -2.61 19.81 -3.69
CA LEU A 538 -3.44 19.59 -4.86
C LEU A 538 -4.83 19.07 -4.46
N ASN A 539 -4.86 18.19 -3.49
CA ASN A 539 -6.06 17.52 -2.98
C ASN A 539 -7.10 18.45 -2.35
N ASP A 540 -6.73 19.72 -2.03
CA ASP A 540 -7.70 20.72 -1.57
C ASP A 540 -8.64 21.18 -2.68
N ASN A 541 -8.31 20.87 -3.95
CA ASN A 541 -9.10 21.24 -5.14
C ASN A 541 -9.36 20.05 -6.08
N LEU A 542 -8.65 18.96 -5.91
CA LEU A 542 -8.79 17.76 -6.71
C LEU A 542 -9.75 16.80 -5.98
N ILE A 543 -10.79 16.36 -6.69
CA ILE A 543 -11.72 15.33 -6.20
C ILE A 543 -11.14 13.97 -6.57
N THR A 544 -11.04 13.67 -7.86
CA THR A 544 -10.49 12.40 -8.35
C THR A 544 -9.93 12.52 -9.77
N ARG A 545 -9.28 11.46 -10.26
CA ARG A 545 -8.67 11.37 -11.60
C ARG A 545 -8.92 10.03 -12.25
N GLY A 546 -8.71 10.00 -13.55
CA GLY A 546 -8.62 8.78 -14.35
C GLY A 546 -7.91 9.05 -15.67
N TRP A 547 -7.35 7.99 -16.25
CA TRP A 547 -6.59 8.05 -17.50
C TRP A 547 -6.97 6.87 -18.38
N ALA A 548 -6.87 7.05 -19.70
CA ALA A 548 -7.10 5.99 -20.68
C ALA A 548 -6.28 6.21 -21.94
N ASP A 549 -5.97 5.12 -22.64
CA ASP A 549 -5.52 5.15 -24.02
C ASP A 549 -6.73 4.93 -24.96
N PRO A 550 -7.11 5.90 -25.80
CA PRO A 550 -8.18 5.70 -26.76
C PRO A 550 -7.96 4.56 -27.74
N GLN A 551 -6.72 4.11 -27.98
CA GLN A 551 -6.41 2.94 -28.80
C GLN A 551 -6.99 1.65 -28.21
N ASN A 552 -7.19 1.59 -26.89
CA ASN A 552 -7.79 0.46 -26.16
C ASN A 552 -9.33 0.58 -26.03
N HIS A 553 -10.01 1.38 -26.84
CA HIS A 553 -11.45 1.62 -26.76
C HIS A 553 -12.34 0.36 -26.82
N ARG A 554 -11.83 -0.75 -27.36
CA ARG A 554 -12.57 -2.03 -27.42
C ARG A 554 -12.10 -3.06 -26.41
N SER A 555 -10.81 -3.07 -26.08
CA SER A 555 -10.22 -4.12 -25.25
C SER A 555 -8.93 -3.63 -24.62
N LEU A 556 -8.69 -4.03 -23.37
CA LEU A 556 -7.40 -3.80 -22.71
C LEU A 556 -6.31 -4.74 -23.22
N THR A 557 -6.66 -5.83 -23.92
CA THR A 557 -5.70 -6.83 -24.42
C THR A 557 -5.25 -6.59 -25.83
N LYS A 558 -5.78 -5.55 -26.48
CA LYS A 558 -5.42 -5.22 -27.86
C LYS A 558 -5.73 -3.75 -28.18
N SER A 559 -4.70 -2.96 -28.29
CA SER A 559 -4.76 -1.61 -28.81
C SER A 559 -4.90 -1.60 -30.35
N GLU A 560 -5.61 -0.62 -30.88
CA GLU A 560 -5.77 -0.41 -32.32
C GLU A 560 -5.48 1.06 -32.64
N PRO A 561 -4.59 1.38 -33.59
CA PRO A 561 -4.33 2.76 -33.99
C PRO A 561 -5.62 3.48 -34.37
N LEU A 562 -5.79 4.71 -33.89
CA LEU A 562 -6.96 5.54 -34.21
C LEU A 562 -6.90 6.02 -35.66
N GLU A 563 -8.05 6.07 -36.32
CA GLU A 563 -8.19 6.76 -37.61
C GLU A 563 -8.40 8.27 -37.34
N PRO A 564 -7.50 9.15 -37.82
CA PRO A 564 -7.61 10.58 -37.58
C PRO A 564 -9.00 11.14 -37.95
N GLY A 565 -9.62 11.86 -37.01
CA GLY A 565 -10.96 12.47 -37.18
C GLY A 565 -12.15 11.52 -37.00
N LYS A 566 -11.95 10.22 -36.84
CA LYS A 566 -13.01 9.26 -36.53
C LYS A 566 -13.31 9.28 -35.03
N PHE A 567 -14.60 9.25 -34.69
CA PHE A 567 -15.04 9.21 -33.30
C PHE A 567 -15.06 7.79 -32.73
N TYR A 568 -14.58 7.66 -31.51
CA TYR A 568 -14.54 6.44 -30.70
C TYR A 568 -15.24 6.68 -29.37
N ASP A 569 -15.91 5.65 -28.87
CA ASP A 569 -16.55 5.66 -27.55
C ASP A 569 -15.68 4.93 -26.53
N LEU A 570 -15.42 5.58 -25.39
CA LEU A 570 -14.75 5.00 -24.25
C LEU A 570 -15.66 5.11 -23.01
N GLU A 571 -15.54 4.12 -22.13
CA GLU A 571 -16.16 4.14 -20.82
C GLU A 571 -15.20 3.56 -19.81
N PHE A 572 -14.87 4.33 -18.74
CA PHE A 572 -13.96 3.86 -17.72
C PHE A 572 -14.22 4.54 -16.38
N ASP A 573 -13.72 3.88 -15.32
CA ASP A 573 -13.81 4.36 -13.95
C ASP A 573 -12.68 5.34 -13.65
N LEU A 574 -12.99 6.40 -12.87
CA LEU A 574 -11.99 7.22 -12.20
C LEU A 574 -11.57 6.55 -10.88
N GLU A 575 -10.56 7.10 -10.20
CA GLU A 575 -10.18 6.59 -8.89
C GLU A 575 -11.33 6.79 -7.87
N PRO A 576 -11.57 5.83 -6.96
CA PRO A 576 -12.62 5.93 -5.95
C PRO A 576 -12.34 7.05 -4.95
N ASP A 577 -13.41 7.64 -4.42
CA ASP A 577 -13.33 8.72 -3.44
C ASP A 577 -14.43 8.64 -2.38
N ASP A 578 -14.27 9.34 -1.27
CA ASP A 578 -15.29 9.64 -0.28
C ASP A 578 -15.03 11.04 0.27
N GLN A 579 -15.70 12.04 -0.29
CA GLN A 579 -15.43 13.45 -0.02
C GLN A 579 -16.71 14.28 0.05
N ILE A 580 -16.73 15.28 0.93
CA ILE A 580 -17.78 16.32 0.96
C ILE A 580 -17.31 17.55 0.21
N ILE A 581 -18.03 17.88 -0.86
CA ILE A 581 -17.86 19.14 -1.58
C ILE A 581 -18.70 20.21 -0.87
N PRO A 582 -18.08 21.27 -0.32
CA PRO A 582 -18.77 22.23 0.52
C PRO A 582 -19.69 23.19 -0.27
N VAL A 583 -20.59 23.84 0.46
CA VAL A 583 -21.43 24.94 -0.04
C VAL A 583 -20.58 26.03 -0.70
N GLY A 584 -21.05 26.57 -1.83
CA GLY A 584 -20.36 27.60 -2.59
C GLY A 584 -19.32 27.07 -3.59
N GLN A 585 -18.90 25.83 -3.46
CA GLN A 585 -18.04 25.16 -4.45
C GLN A 585 -18.88 24.64 -5.63
N GLN A 586 -18.20 24.33 -6.73
CA GLN A 586 -18.75 23.69 -7.91
C GLN A 586 -18.01 22.36 -8.12
N ILE A 587 -18.71 21.35 -8.59
CA ILE A 587 -18.09 20.12 -9.09
C ILE A 587 -17.73 20.35 -10.55
N GLY A 588 -16.45 20.28 -10.87
CA GLY A 588 -15.89 20.46 -12.21
C GLY A 588 -15.41 19.14 -12.81
N LEU A 589 -15.60 18.96 -14.10
CA LEU A 589 -15.03 17.91 -14.93
C LEU A 589 -14.05 18.55 -15.91
N MET A 590 -12.77 18.25 -15.79
CA MET A 590 -11.71 18.67 -16.71
C MET A 590 -11.26 17.52 -17.60
N ILE A 591 -11.31 17.74 -18.90
CA ILE A 591 -10.86 16.81 -19.95
C ILE A 591 -9.62 17.41 -20.60
N PHE A 592 -8.51 16.67 -20.65
CA PHE A 592 -7.27 17.08 -21.31
C PHE A 592 -6.52 15.82 -21.81
N SER A 593 -5.46 16.00 -22.58
CA SER A 593 -4.75 14.87 -23.15
C SER A 593 -3.66 14.35 -22.18
N SER A 594 -2.46 14.90 -22.20
CA SER A 594 -1.34 14.39 -21.42
C SER A 594 -1.31 14.97 -20.00
N ASP A 595 -1.33 14.10 -18.99
CA ASP A 595 -1.10 14.49 -17.59
C ASP A 595 0.39 14.37 -17.28
N ARG A 596 1.08 15.51 -17.28
CA ARG A 596 2.55 15.61 -17.17
C ARG A 596 3.17 14.76 -16.06
N ASP A 597 2.47 14.62 -14.94
CA ASP A 597 3.00 13.96 -13.75
C ASP A 597 2.75 12.42 -13.75
N PHE A 598 2.00 11.92 -14.75
CA PHE A 598 1.54 10.52 -14.77
C PHE A 598 1.67 9.82 -16.12
N THR A 599 1.48 10.52 -17.24
CA THR A 599 1.41 9.90 -18.57
C THR A 599 2.67 10.12 -19.40
N LEU A 600 2.79 9.43 -20.51
CA LEU A 600 3.83 9.69 -21.50
C LEU A 600 3.81 11.15 -21.98
N TRP A 601 4.95 11.62 -22.51
CA TRP A 601 5.15 12.98 -23.02
C TRP A 601 5.31 12.96 -24.56
N PRO A 602 4.22 12.84 -25.31
CA PRO A 602 4.26 12.91 -26.76
C PRO A 602 4.65 14.31 -27.22
N GLU A 603 5.03 14.45 -28.50
CA GLU A 603 5.23 15.76 -29.12
C GLU A 603 3.90 16.56 -29.09
N PRO A 604 3.91 17.81 -28.67
CA PRO A 604 2.72 18.65 -28.59
C PRO A 604 1.95 18.76 -29.91
N GLY A 605 0.67 19.13 -29.82
CA GLY A 605 -0.16 19.44 -30.99
C GLY A 605 -1.14 18.37 -31.41
N THR A 606 -1.27 17.25 -30.69
CA THR A 606 -2.38 16.31 -30.89
C THR A 606 -3.69 17.00 -30.53
N GLU A 607 -4.63 17.08 -31.48
CA GLU A 607 -5.96 17.64 -31.23
C GLU A 607 -6.94 16.53 -30.87
N LEU A 608 -7.65 16.69 -29.74
CA LEU A 608 -8.80 15.88 -29.38
C LEU A 608 -10.09 16.67 -29.64
N THR A 609 -11.01 16.05 -30.35
CA THR A 609 -12.35 16.57 -30.58
C THR A 609 -13.33 15.77 -29.73
N ILE A 610 -14.04 16.43 -28.81
CA ILE A 610 -14.95 15.80 -27.86
C ILE A 610 -16.41 16.05 -28.33
N ASP A 611 -17.14 14.99 -28.58
CA ASP A 611 -18.62 15.05 -28.81
C ASP A 611 -19.28 15.22 -27.44
N ILE A 612 -19.53 16.47 -27.06
CA ILE A 612 -20.09 16.81 -25.74
C ILE A 612 -21.55 16.37 -25.60
N GLY A 613 -22.28 16.20 -26.71
CA GLY A 613 -23.65 15.68 -26.70
C GLY A 613 -23.74 14.19 -26.35
N ALA A 614 -22.69 13.42 -26.70
CA ALA A 614 -22.58 11.99 -26.40
C ALA A 614 -21.75 11.69 -25.16
N THR A 615 -21.10 12.70 -24.55
CA THR A 615 -20.26 12.58 -23.36
C THR A 615 -21.04 12.84 -22.08
N SER A 616 -20.81 12.04 -21.04
CA SER A 616 -21.43 12.19 -19.71
C SER A 616 -20.56 11.62 -18.63
N ILE A 617 -20.72 12.09 -17.39
CA ILE A 617 -20.10 11.51 -16.22
C ILE A 617 -21.18 11.06 -15.22
N GLU A 618 -21.01 9.88 -14.65
CA GLU A 618 -21.79 9.39 -13.52
C GLU A 618 -20.97 9.56 -12.24
N ILE A 619 -21.54 10.24 -11.24
CA ILE A 619 -20.90 10.49 -9.94
C ILE A 619 -21.72 9.83 -8.82
N PRO A 620 -21.05 9.20 -7.81
CA PRO A 620 -21.75 8.51 -6.73
C PRO A 620 -22.12 9.50 -5.62
N VAL A 621 -23.37 9.96 -5.61
CA VAL A 621 -23.88 10.97 -4.68
C VAL A 621 -24.69 10.32 -3.57
N VAL A 622 -24.35 10.59 -2.31
CA VAL A 622 -25.15 10.18 -1.15
C VAL A 622 -26.50 10.91 -1.17
N GLY A 623 -27.60 10.15 -1.23
CA GLY A 623 -28.96 10.65 -1.43
C GLY A 623 -29.35 10.88 -2.90
N GLY A 624 -28.49 10.48 -3.83
CA GLY A 624 -28.76 10.38 -5.27
C GLY A 624 -29.15 11.69 -5.95
N SER A 625 -29.87 11.58 -7.06
CA SER A 625 -30.29 12.72 -7.90
C SER A 625 -31.11 13.74 -7.13
N LYS A 626 -31.90 13.32 -6.14
CA LYS A 626 -32.70 14.24 -5.31
C LYS A 626 -31.81 15.17 -4.47
N ALA A 627 -30.81 14.60 -3.78
CA ALA A 627 -29.89 15.39 -2.99
C ALA A 627 -29.04 16.32 -3.88
N PHE A 628 -28.60 15.82 -5.04
CA PHE A 628 -27.82 16.60 -5.99
C PHE A 628 -28.64 17.76 -6.60
N ALA A 629 -29.90 17.53 -6.99
CA ALA A 629 -30.78 18.56 -7.50
C ALA A 629 -31.02 19.68 -6.48
N ALA A 630 -31.31 19.32 -5.21
CA ALA A 630 -31.45 20.28 -4.11
C ALA A 630 -30.16 21.09 -3.89
N ALA A 631 -28.99 20.44 -3.98
CA ALA A 631 -27.71 21.11 -3.80
C ALA A 631 -27.36 22.04 -4.98
N SER A 632 -27.72 21.69 -6.22
CA SER A 632 -27.44 22.48 -7.42
C SER A 632 -28.51 23.56 -7.74
N GLY A 633 -29.54 23.70 -6.89
CA GLY A 633 -30.59 24.71 -7.07
C GLY A 633 -31.59 24.41 -8.20
N LYS A 634 -31.81 23.13 -8.51
CA LYS A 634 -32.72 22.65 -9.55
C LYS A 634 -33.86 21.84 -8.97
#